data_6803c42793ae418b6c2a000bbd190677
#
_entry.id   6803c42793ae418b6c2a000bbd190677
#
_cell.length_a   1.000
_cell.length_b   1.000
_cell.length_c   1.000
_cell.angle_alpha   90.00
_cell.angle_beta   90.00
_cell.angle_gamma   90.00
#
_symmetry.space_group_name_H-M   'P 1'
#
loop_
_entity.id
_entity.type
_entity.pdbx_description
1 polymer ?
#
loop_
_entity_poly.entity_id
_entity_poly.type
_entity_poly.pdbx_seq_one_letter_code
_entity_poly.pdbx_strand_id
1 'polypeptide(L)'
;MAAFARALPYLLSWAVLAGLVIVGMKGQPLALYTPVDGEWAKWNVEAILEFGKPFDLSPYSMLAGMGSMYFPNLPWLNPGALALGLPLDDRAKSIVSYAVYAAELAVSIILLARSIGFSWLMATAAAQLYVYLLFPPFAAVFRIYDWYSLAPYFAHLTAALNAAAAAFLACGRTRDLPRNIMLCGAFLALFVSGLLSAPFTFVFATPAYIAISAAIVVGRRPPRGEWAWKAAALLLCLVFFFGSGLLSYYLGTIATSGRTPTSPVAWDKILSLRAWLQLFAHHPLCQDPRLLLCIQDRGAWLNIAALVGAAVAIVTRRGDIRSAGAALIAYIGLAHVYAYAYQAGWLGPAGVLSTHFLILSCWSFICMFAVVPFFEPLSRLQLKAPGAAKRSQIKQLAGFVLSIAVAALLVATVVRLLRNPYDNSRYGPAQLMIGLVALGAVVLAVETVRAYRGKTGAVLSRETTLRQAIVLAIFPILALVHLSIAPRQNVPTVRDASLRNYLHENASIEVGRPFRGYTATIWVDKYGEIGVGPRDTPLRDAKLYYYGRDYFSARYGETFTETDLWDLNIPTFEEYGEWTSVQAHAFALRLLAPSGTATHSNYLRVFTIDPDILRAVGVRYILTDAETLDQGAVARGSVSAANFPRSPPVRLFELSNPNLGTYSPTQFIKAMTADEIVQRIRENKHRLDEVAVVSDGLPSTTAKARNVVMIVERDGLRVRAASDGPAHILLPVQFSHCLVVVNGAAARLTRANLFQTLMSFDRAVDARIEFRFGLFADNSCRLRDGLDNKALGL
;
A
#
# COMPACT_ATOMS: atom_id res chain seq x y z
N MET A 1 21.13 -38.77 0.41
CA MET A 1 21.02 -38.71 1.88
C MET A 1 21.80 -37.55 2.49
N ALA A 2 23.12 -37.40 2.23
CA ALA A 2 23.92 -36.34 2.86
C ALA A 2 23.45 -34.89 2.56
N ALA A 3 22.93 -34.58 1.38
CA ALA A 3 22.39 -33.28 1.03
C ALA A 3 21.07 -32.99 1.79
N PHE A 4 20.21 -34.00 1.90
CA PHE A 4 18.98 -33.90 2.66
C PHE A 4 19.22 -33.67 4.16
N ALA A 5 20.15 -34.42 4.74
CA ALA A 5 20.54 -34.26 6.14
C ALA A 5 21.06 -32.84 6.46
N ARG A 6 21.75 -32.20 5.50
CA ARG A 6 22.21 -30.80 5.64
C ARG A 6 21.08 -29.78 5.47
N ALA A 7 20.07 -30.06 4.65
CA ALA A 7 18.93 -29.19 4.44
C ALA A 7 17.87 -29.32 5.55
N LEU A 8 17.79 -30.47 6.21
CA LEU A 8 16.74 -30.80 7.19
C LEU A 8 16.58 -29.75 8.30
N PRO A 9 17.64 -29.23 8.98
CA PRO A 9 17.48 -28.21 10.00
C PRO A 9 16.84 -26.93 9.47
N TYR A 10 17.15 -26.53 8.24
CA TYR A 10 16.55 -25.36 7.58
C TYR A 10 15.08 -25.59 7.30
N LEU A 11 14.73 -26.74 6.74
CA LEU A 11 13.33 -27.09 6.44
C LEU A 11 12.49 -27.17 7.71
N LEU A 12 13.01 -27.78 8.77
CA LEU A 12 12.33 -27.84 10.07
C LEU A 12 12.12 -26.45 10.67
N SER A 13 13.13 -25.59 10.65
CA SER A 13 13.02 -24.22 11.14
C SER A 13 11.94 -23.43 10.41
N TRP A 14 11.88 -23.57 9.08
CA TRP A 14 10.83 -22.92 8.28
C TRP A 14 9.45 -23.51 8.53
N ALA A 15 9.34 -24.83 8.66
CA ALA A 15 8.06 -25.50 8.93
C ALA A 15 7.48 -25.06 10.28
N VAL A 16 8.34 -24.99 11.32
CA VAL A 16 7.91 -24.50 12.64
C VAL A 16 7.50 -23.03 12.59
N LEU A 17 8.31 -22.17 11.96
CA LEU A 17 7.97 -20.74 11.83
C LEU A 17 6.65 -20.55 11.07
N ALA A 18 6.48 -21.24 9.96
CA ALA A 18 5.24 -21.19 9.17
C ALA A 18 4.03 -21.69 9.98
N GLY A 19 4.18 -22.79 10.70
CA GLY A 19 3.14 -23.32 11.59
C GLY A 19 2.73 -22.30 12.67
N LEU A 20 3.69 -21.66 13.31
CA LEU A 20 3.45 -20.64 14.32
C LEU A 20 2.77 -19.39 13.73
N VAL A 21 3.18 -18.98 12.54
CA VAL A 21 2.53 -17.88 11.81
C VAL A 21 1.06 -18.22 11.55
N ILE A 22 0.75 -19.41 11.02
CA ILE A 22 -0.62 -19.86 10.76
C ILE A 22 -1.46 -19.90 12.05
N VAL A 23 -0.88 -20.44 13.13
CA VAL A 23 -1.55 -20.47 14.44
C VAL A 23 -1.81 -19.05 14.96
N GLY A 24 -0.84 -18.16 14.82
CA GLY A 24 -1.00 -16.74 15.19
C GLY A 24 -2.09 -16.05 14.40
N MET A 25 -2.15 -16.30 13.11
CA MET A 25 -3.18 -15.74 12.23
C MET A 25 -4.59 -16.25 12.58
N LYS A 26 -4.73 -17.52 12.99
CA LYS A 26 -6.03 -18.06 13.46
C LYS A 26 -6.57 -17.38 14.72
N GLY A 27 -5.69 -16.89 15.58
CA GLY A 27 -6.07 -16.21 16.83
C GLY A 27 -6.37 -14.72 16.66
N GLN A 28 -6.12 -14.14 15.50
CA GLN A 28 -6.39 -12.71 15.24
C GLN A 28 -7.84 -12.48 14.79
N PRO A 29 -8.43 -11.31 15.09
CA PRO A 29 -9.69 -10.90 14.50
C PRO A 29 -9.60 -10.86 12.96
N LEU A 30 -10.73 -10.79 12.28
CA LEU A 30 -10.89 -10.86 10.82
C LEU A 30 -10.00 -9.90 10.03
N ALA A 31 -9.60 -8.79 10.61
CA ALA A 31 -8.67 -7.83 9.99
C ALA A 31 -7.23 -8.34 10.09
N LEU A 32 -6.84 -9.25 9.20
CA LEU A 32 -5.42 -9.59 8.97
C LEU A 32 -4.67 -8.43 8.33
N TYR A 33 -5.38 -7.55 7.68
CA TYR A 33 -4.89 -6.30 7.13
C TYR A 33 -5.09 -5.18 8.15
N THR A 34 -4.15 -4.25 8.20
CA THR A 34 -4.33 -3.08 9.05
C THR A 34 -5.56 -2.33 8.58
N PRO A 35 -6.32 -1.82 9.53
CA PRO A 35 -7.50 -1.04 9.18
C PRO A 35 -7.16 0.09 8.21
N VAL A 36 -8.03 0.32 7.24
CA VAL A 36 -7.98 1.34 6.21
C VAL A 36 -7.06 0.98 5.04
N ASP A 37 -5.74 1.12 5.17
CA ASP A 37 -4.83 0.93 4.04
C ASP A 37 -4.74 -0.54 3.62
N GLY A 38 -4.76 -1.45 4.59
CA GLY A 38 -4.73 -2.87 4.31
C GLY A 38 -6.05 -3.42 3.77
N GLU A 39 -7.17 -3.01 4.33
CA GLU A 39 -8.50 -3.36 3.84
C GLU A 39 -8.71 -2.79 2.43
N TRP A 40 -8.31 -1.55 2.20
CA TRP A 40 -8.33 -0.92 0.90
C TRP A 40 -7.48 -1.68 -0.12
N ALA A 41 -6.26 -2.10 0.24
CA ALA A 41 -5.38 -2.83 -0.66
C ALA A 41 -5.95 -4.21 -1.02
N LYS A 42 -6.50 -4.94 -0.03
CA LYS A 42 -7.17 -6.21 -0.24
C LYS A 42 -8.38 -6.05 -1.15
N TRP A 43 -9.28 -5.17 -0.79
CA TRP A 43 -10.48 -4.90 -1.56
C TRP A 43 -10.17 -4.49 -3.01
N ASN A 44 -9.20 -3.60 -3.22
CA ASN A 44 -8.85 -3.16 -4.57
C ASN A 44 -8.40 -4.34 -5.46
N VAL A 45 -7.67 -5.30 -4.90
CA VAL A 45 -7.28 -6.51 -5.62
C VAL A 45 -8.49 -7.41 -5.90
N GLU A 46 -9.34 -7.66 -4.92
CA GLU A 46 -10.55 -8.48 -5.08
C GLU A 46 -11.49 -7.87 -6.12
N ALA A 47 -11.72 -6.56 -6.06
CA ALA A 47 -12.55 -5.84 -7.02
C ALA A 47 -11.96 -5.88 -8.45
N ILE A 48 -10.64 -5.79 -8.63
CA ILE A 48 -10.01 -5.95 -9.94
C ILE A 48 -10.21 -7.38 -10.47
N LEU A 49 -10.10 -8.39 -9.63
CA LEU A 49 -10.33 -9.78 -10.03
C LEU A 49 -11.79 -10.04 -10.44
N GLU A 50 -12.75 -9.36 -9.82
CA GLU A 50 -14.18 -9.51 -10.07
C GLU A 50 -14.66 -8.64 -11.24
N PHE A 51 -14.35 -7.34 -11.24
CA PHE A 51 -14.89 -6.36 -12.17
C PHE A 51 -13.92 -5.98 -13.31
N GLY A 52 -12.62 -6.18 -13.14
CA GLY A 52 -11.62 -5.87 -14.15
C GLY A 52 -11.50 -6.91 -15.26
N LYS A 53 -10.91 -6.51 -16.37
CA LYS A 53 -10.47 -7.46 -17.41
C LYS A 53 -9.11 -8.04 -17.07
N PRO A 54 -8.85 -9.31 -17.45
CA PRO A 54 -7.52 -9.87 -17.35
C PRO A 54 -6.47 -9.00 -18.06
N PHE A 55 -5.34 -8.77 -17.38
CA PHE A 55 -4.21 -7.98 -17.89
C PHE A 55 -4.48 -6.49 -18.12
N ASP A 56 -5.59 -5.96 -17.62
CA ASP A 56 -5.82 -4.52 -17.55
C ASP A 56 -5.12 -3.93 -16.33
N LEU A 57 -4.24 -2.94 -16.57
CA LEU A 57 -3.47 -2.31 -15.50
C LEU A 57 -4.28 -1.33 -14.65
N SER A 58 -5.31 -0.73 -15.24
CA SER A 58 -6.14 0.29 -14.59
C SER A 58 -7.61 0.11 -14.96
N PRO A 59 -8.22 -1.00 -14.52
CA PRO A 59 -9.63 -1.22 -14.83
C PRO A 59 -10.51 -0.12 -14.22
N TYR A 60 -11.61 0.14 -14.89
CA TYR A 60 -12.59 1.12 -14.48
C TYR A 60 -13.41 0.59 -13.30
N SER A 61 -13.57 1.40 -12.26
CA SER A 61 -14.31 1.07 -11.07
C SER A 61 -15.63 1.83 -11.00
N MET A 62 -16.73 1.11 -10.91
CA MET A 62 -18.03 1.69 -10.52
C MET A 62 -18.24 1.74 -9.01
N LEU A 63 -17.33 1.14 -8.21
CA LEU A 63 -17.50 1.02 -6.77
C LEU A 63 -17.10 2.30 -6.02
N ALA A 64 -16.05 2.98 -6.46
CA ALA A 64 -15.52 4.12 -5.75
C ALA A 64 -15.61 5.41 -6.58
N GLY A 65 -15.96 6.52 -5.93
CA GLY A 65 -15.81 7.85 -6.49
C GLY A 65 -16.55 8.10 -7.79
N MET A 66 -17.71 7.52 -7.98
CA MET A 66 -18.53 7.71 -9.18
C MET A 66 -17.84 7.30 -10.48
N GLY A 67 -17.21 6.15 -10.50
CA GLY A 67 -16.50 5.66 -11.66
C GLY A 67 -15.08 6.25 -11.76
N SER A 68 -14.23 5.80 -10.90
CA SER A 68 -12.79 6.08 -10.90
C SER A 68 -12.00 4.90 -11.48
N MET A 69 -10.69 4.98 -11.44
CA MET A 69 -9.81 3.84 -11.71
C MET A 69 -9.51 3.11 -10.41
N TYR A 70 -9.47 1.79 -10.46
CA TYR A 70 -8.80 1.03 -9.40
C TYR A 70 -7.33 1.40 -9.31
N PHE A 71 -6.75 1.26 -8.12
CA PHE A 71 -5.31 1.45 -7.96
C PHE A 71 -4.56 0.51 -8.91
N PRO A 72 -3.65 1.07 -9.73
CA PRO A 72 -3.02 0.29 -10.78
C PRO A 72 -2.23 -0.89 -10.23
N ASN A 73 -2.67 -2.08 -10.57
CA ASN A 73 -1.93 -3.31 -10.34
C ASN A 73 -2.42 -4.40 -11.31
N LEU A 74 -1.56 -5.38 -11.53
CA LEU A 74 -1.90 -6.58 -12.30
C LEU A 74 -1.91 -7.78 -11.34
N PRO A 75 -3.02 -8.05 -10.65
CA PRO A 75 -3.10 -9.14 -9.68
C PRO A 75 -2.82 -10.51 -10.32
N TRP A 76 -3.04 -10.65 -11.62
CA TRP A 76 -2.76 -11.85 -12.40
C TRP A 76 -1.27 -12.25 -12.42
N LEU A 77 -0.36 -11.30 -12.21
CA LEU A 77 1.08 -11.54 -12.09
C LEU A 77 1.55 -11.65 -10.64
N ASN A 78 0.64 -11.57 -9.68
CA ASN A 78 0.91 -11.58 -8.26
C ASN A 78 0.26 -12.81 -7.62
N PRO A 79 1.01 -13.89 -7.34
CA PRO A 79 0.44 -15.14 -6.81
C PRO A 79 -0.30 -14.96 -5.49
N GLY A 80 0.20 -14.09 -4.60
CA GLY A 80 -0.48 -13.79 -3.34
C GLY A 80 -1.79 -13.03 -3.54
N ALA A 81 -1.86 -12.15 -4.54
CA ALA A 81 -3.09 -11.46 -4.91
C ALA A 81 -4.11 -12.42 -5.52
N LEU A 82 -3.68 -13.36 -6.38
CA LEU A 82 -4.56 -14.40 -6.94
C LEU A 82 -5.24 -15.24 -5.87
N ALA A 83 -4.57 -15.44 -4.73
CA ALA A 83 -5.16 -16.18 -3.61
C ALA A 83 -6.41 -15.49 -3.02
N LEU A 84 -6.53 -14.16 -3.16
CA LEU A 84 -7.72 -13.41 -2.75
C LEU A 84 -8.94 -13.68 -3.65
N GLY A 85 -8.73 -14.11 -4.89
CA GLY A 85 -9.79 -14.53 -5.81
C GLY A 85 -10.26 -15.99 -5.66
N LEU A 86 -9.72 -16.76 -4.71
CA LEU A 86 -10.12 -18.14 -4.49
C LEU A 86 -11.55 -18.20 -3.88
N PRO A 87 -12.33 -19.26 -4.18
CA PRO A 87 -13.67 -19.47 -3.61
C PRO A 87 -13.58 -19.99 -2.17
N LEU A 88 -12.97 -19.23 -1.29
CA LEU A 88 -12.77 -19.50 0.13
C LEU A 88 -13.43 -18.38 0.96
N ASP A 89 -13.63 -18.62 2.24
CA ASP A 89 -14.02 -17.53 3.14
C ASP A 89 -12.89 -16.50 3.25
N ASP A 90 -13.22 -15.25 3.59
CA ASP A 90 -12.29 -14.12 3.60
C ASP A 90 -11.06 -14.34 4.48
N ARG A 91 -11.25 -15.08 5.57
CA ARG A 91 -10.15 -15.41 6.46
C ARG A 91 -9.20 -16.43 5.83
N ALA A 92 -9.72 -17.46 5.19
CA ALA A 92 -8.92 -18.46 4.49
C ALA A 92 -8.19 -17.85 3.30
N LYS A 93 -8.84 -17.02 2.49
CA LYS A 93 -8.21 -16.25 1.40
C LYS A 93 -7.02 -15.45 1.91
N SER A 94 -7.22 -14.68 2.98
CA SER A 94 -6.18 -13.85 3.57
C SER A 94 -5.01 -14.68 4.11
N ILE A 95 -5.27 -15.80 4.79
CA ILE A 95 -4.21 -16.70 5.27
C ILE A 95 -3.40 -17.27 4.11
N VAL A 96 -4.06 -17.72 3.04
CA VAL A 96 -3.37 -18.27 1.86
C VAL A 96 -2.54 -17.18 1.18
N SER A 97 -3.11 -15.99 0.97
CA SER A 97 -2.42 -14.84 0.40
C SER A 97 -1.14 -14.50 1.17
N TYR A 98 -1.23 -14.40 2.49
CA TYR A 98 -0.06 -14.12 3.33
C TYR A 98 0.96 -15.24 3.32
N ALA A 99 0.54 -16.50 3.31
CA ALA A 99 1.45 -17.64 3.22
C ALA A 99 2.26 -17.60 1.91
N VAL A 100 1.60 -17.25 0.81
CA VAL A 100 2.26 -17.08 -0.50
C VAL A 100 3.26 -15.93 -0.45
N TYR A 101 2.87 -14.75 0.05
CA TYR A 101 3.78 -13.60 0.18
C TYR A 101 4.99 -13.91 1.06
N ALA A 102 4.78 -14.61 2.17
CA ALA A 102 5.89 -15.02 3.03
C ALA A 102 6.86 -15.95 2.34
N ALA A 103 6.35 -16.92 1.58
CA ALA A 103 7.17 -17.84 0.82
C ALA A 103 7.97 -17.10 -0.28
N GLU A 104 7.33 -16.23 -1.04
CA GLU A 104 7.99 -15.41 -2.07
C GLU A 104 9.10 -14.55 -1.47
N LEU A 105 8.81 -13.84 -0.38
CA LEU A 105 9.79 -12.99 0.32
C LEU A 105 10.95 -13.82 0.87
N ALA A 106 10.66 -14.94 1.53
CA ALA A 106 11.68 -15.81 2.09
C ALA A 106 12.64 -16.33 1.01
N VAL A 107 12.09 -16.88 -0.07
CA VAL A 107 12.89 -17.41 -1.18
C VAL A 107 13.70 -16.29 -1.85
N SER A 108 13.08 -15.16 -2.14
CA SER A 108 13.72 -14.05 -2.84
C SER A 108 14.86 -13.42 -2.04
N ILE A 109 14.70 -13.27 -0.72
CA ILE A 109 15.76 -12.74 0.17
C ILE A 109 16.92 -13.73 0.24
N ILE A 110 16.63 -15.03 0.33
CA ILE A 110 17.69 -16.05 0.32
C ILE A 110 18.47 -15.98 -1.00
N LEU A 111 17.78 -15.88 -2.15
CA LEU A 111 18.42 -15.76 -3.45
C LEU A 111 19.29 -14.51 -3.55
N LEU A 112 18.77 -13.35 -3.12
CA LEU A 112 19.51 -12.09 -3.13
C LEU A 112 20.72 -12.15 -2.21
N ALA A 113 20.56 -12.59 -0.97
CA ALA A 113 21.65 -12.71 0.00
C ALA A 113 22.73 -13.65 -0.50
N ARG A 114 22.35 -14.79 -1.11
CA ARG A 114 23.29 -15.75 -1.71
C ARG A 114 24.03 -15.15 -2.91
N SER A 115 23.35 -14.37 -3.74
CA SER A 115 23.96 -13.70 -4.89
C SER A 115 25.01 -12.66 -4.48
N ILE A 116 24.83 -12.03 -3.31
CA ILE A 116 25.77 -11.08 -2.70
C ILE A 116 26.95 -11.82 -1.99
N GLY A 117 26.78 -13.10 -1.68
CA GLY A 117 27.82 -13.94 -1.05
C GLY A 117 27.61 -14.25 0.44
N PHE A 118 26.44 -13.95 1.01
CA PHE A 118 26.11 -14.39 2.36
C PHE A 118 26.03 -15.92 2.45
N SER A 119 26.37 -16.49 3.61
CA SER A 119 26.21 -17.93 3.87
C SER A 119 24.74 -18.32 3.87
N TRP A 120 24.44 -19.61 3.66
CA TRP A 120 23.05 -20.12 3.75
C TRP A 120 22.42 -19.80 5.10
N LEU A 121 23.18 -19.91 6.18
CA LEU A 121 22.70 -19.63 7.53
C LEU A 121 22.27 -18.16 7.68
N MET A 122 23.13 -17.24 7.24
CA MET A 122 22.81 -15.80 7.31
C MET A 122 21.68 -15.41 6.39
N ALA A 123 21.63 -15.97 5.18
CA ALA A 123 20.55 -15.75 4.24
C ALA A 123 19.20 -16.21 4.80
N THR A 124 19.16 -17.39 5.42
CA THR A 124 17.97 -17.94 6.07
C THR A 124 17.57 -17.10 7.30
N ALA A 125 18.51 -16.70 8.14
CA ALA A 125 18.23 -15.84 9.28
C ALA A 125 17.67 -14.48 8.86
N ALA A 126 18.21 -13.88 7.82
CA ALA A 126 17.69 -12.61 7.26
C ALA A 126 16.27 -12.76 6.73
N ALA A 127 15.99 -13.85 6.01
CA ALA A 127 14.67 -14.15 5.48
C ALA A 127 13.65 -14.43 6.61
N GLN A 128 14.05 -15.18 7.64
CA GLN A 128 13.20 -15.43 8.81
C GLN A 128 12.93 -14.13 9.60
N LEU A 129 13.94 -13.29 9.79
CA LEU A 129 13.76 -11.97 10.40
C LEU A 129 12.76 -11.14 9.62
N TYR A 130 12.89 -11.09 8.29
CA TYR A 130 11.97 -10.34 7.44
C TYR A 130 10.53 -10.85 7.57
N VAL A 131 10.32 -12.17 7.41
CA VAL A 131 9.00 -12.79 7.55
C VAL A 131 8.43 -12.56 8.94
N TYR A 132 9.23 -12.74 9.99
CA TYR A 132 8.81 -12.51 11.38
C TYR A 132 8.34 -11.07 11.61
N LEU A 133 9.05 -10.08 11.07
CA LEU A 133 8.72 -8.66 11.25
C LEU A 133 7.48 -8.22 10.47
N LEU A 134 7.19 -8.86 9.34
CA LEU A 134 6.09 -8.48 8.46
C LEU A 134 4.77 -9.17 8.80
N PHE A 135 4.79 -10.29 9.50
CA PHE A 135 3.56 -11.03 9.76
C PHE A 135 2.66 -10.37 10.80
N PRO A 136 1.33 -10.41 10.61
CA PRO A 136 0.35 -9.71 11.43
C PRO A 136 0.53 -9.87 12.93
N PRO A 137 0.66 -11.08 13.48
CA PRO A 137 0.78 -11.24 14.92
C PRO A 137 2.01 -10.55 15.49
N PHE A 138 3.07 -10.41 14.68
CA PHE A 138 4.36 -9.89 15.08
C PHE A 138 4.56 -8.43 14.65
N ALA A 139 4.06 -8.05 13.49
CA ALA A 139 4.10 -6.68 12.98
C ALA A 139 3.43 -5.70 13.95
N ALA A 140 2.33 -6.08 14.60
CA ALA A 140 1.64 -5.27 15.59
C ALA A 140 2.52 -4.90 16.78
N VAL A 141 3.47 -5.77 17.19
CA VAL A 141 4.42 -5.50 18.28
C VAL A 141 5.51 -4.54 17.84
N PHE A 142 6.02 -4.73 16.62
CA PHE A 142 7.07 -3.87 16.09
C PHE A 142 6.51 -2.61 15.45
N ARG A 143 5.17 -2.57 15.23
CA ARG A 143 4.47 -1.49 14.52
C ARG A 143 5.28 -1.01 13.32
N ILE A 144 5.72 -1.96 12.50
CA ILE A 144 6.31 -1.65 11.21
C ILE A 144 5.16 -1.20 10.34
N TYR A 145 5.05 0.10 10.23
CA TYR A 145 3.96 0.78 9.62
C TYR A 145 3.88 0.46 8.11
N ASP A 146 2.67 0.33 7.60
CA ASP A 146 2.25 0.34 6.20
C ASP A 146 2.74 -0.78 5.26
N TRP A 147 3.94 -1.31 5.44
CA TRP A 147 4.45 -2.36 4.57
C TRP A 147 3.59 -3.62 4.60
N TYR A 148 3.12 -3.93 5.75
CA TYR A 148 2.25 -5.04 6.03
C TYR A 148 0.80 -4.77 5.61
N SER A 149 0.29 -3.55 5.83
CA SER A 149 -1.07 -3.18 5.44
C SER A 149 -1.25 -3.21 3.94
N LEU A 150 -0.19 -2.91 3.18
CA LEU A 150 -0.17 -2.90 1.72
C LEU A 150 0.47 -4.18 1.13
N ALA A 151 0.45 -5.30 1.85
CA ALA A 151 1.06 -6.56 1.41
C ALA A 151 0.68 -6.97 -0.03
N PRO A 152 -0.58 -6.84 -0.50
CA PRO A 152 -0.93 -7.13 -1.88
C PRO A 152 -0.13 -6.36 -2.94
N TYR A 153 0.41 -5.20 -2.59
CA TYR A 153 1.22 -4.40 -3.51
C TYR A 153 2.72 -4.51 -3.25
N PHE A 154 3.12 -4.51 -1.98
CA PHE A 154 4.53 -4.39 -1.62
C PHE A 154 5.24 -5.72 -1.44
N ALA A 155 4.57 -6.75 -0.98
CA ALA A 155 5.21 -8.03 -0.69
C ALA A 155 5.70 -8.70 -1.96
N HIS A 156 4.84 -8.85 -2.97
CA HIS A 156 5.22 -9.41 -4.26
C HIS A 156 6.22 -8.51 -4.99
N LEU A 157 6.02 -7.20 -5.02
CA LEU A 157 6.97 -6.24 -5.59
C LEU A 157 8.36 -6.42 -4.99
N THR A 158 8.47 -6.48 -3.67
CA THR A 158 9.74 -6.68 -2.98
C THR A 158 10.36 -8.02 -3.32
N ALA A 159 9.56 -9.09 -3.36
CA ALA A 159 10.04 -10.43 -3.72
C ALA A 159 10.54 -10.46 -5.18
N ALA A 160 9.80 -9.85 -6.09
CA ALA A 160 10.19 -9.73 -7.49
C ALA A 160 11.49 -8.93 -7.67
N LEU A 161 11.63 -7.78 -6.99
CA LEU A 161 12.85 -6.97 -7.03
C LEU A 161 14.06 -7.69 -6.41
N ASN A 162 13.88 -8.40 -5.29
CA ASN A 162 14.92 -9.24 -4.69
C ASN A 162 15.42 -10.28 -5.69
N ALA A 163 14.50 -11.03 -6.29
CA ALA A 163 14.83 -12.11 -7.23
C ALA A 163 15.41 -11.54 -8.54
N ALA A 164 14.88 -10.41 -9.04
CA ALA A 164 15.43 -9.69 -10.18
C ALA A 164 16.87 -9.23 -9.91
N ALA A 165 17.13 -8.59 -8.77
CA ALA A 165 18.46 -8.18 -8.38
C ALA A 165 19.42 -9.38 -8.26
N ALA A 166 18.96 -10.51 -7.70
CA ALA A 166 19.75 -11.73 -7.64
C ALA A 166 20.11 -12.27 -9.04
N ALA A 167 19.14 -12.32 -9.96
CA ALA A 167 19.34 -12.72 -11.34
C ALA A 167 20.31 -11.78 -12.07
N PHE A 168 20.11 -10.46 -11.91
CA PHE A 168 21.00 -9.44 -12.47
C PHE A 168 22.43 -9.57 -11.97
N LEU A 169 22.62 -9.74 -10.66
CA LEU A 169 23.94 -9.90 -10.06
C LEU A 169 24.62 -11.22 -10.51
N ALA A 170 23.88 -12.27 -10.78
CA ALA A 170 24.38 -13.56 -11.26
C ALA A 170 24.66 -13.58 -12.77
N CYS A 171 23.95 -12.76 -13.56
CA CYS A 171 24.04 -12.70 -15.00
C CYS A 171 25.45 -12.29 -15.47
N GLY A 172 26.01 -13.03 -16.44
CA GLY A 172 27.34 -12.77 -17.00
C GLY A 172 28.51 -13.24 -16.14
N ARG A 173 28.28 -13.82 -14.95
CA ARG A 173 29.37 -14.34 -14.09
C ARG A 173 30.02 -15.61 -14.64
N THR A 174 29.32 -16.32 -15.46
CA THR A 174 29.82 -17.55 -16.11
C THR A 174 29.92 -17.36 -17.62
N ARG A 175 30.70 -18.21 -18.30
CA ARG A 175 30.75 -18.24 -19.77
C ARG A 175 29.63 -19.06 -20.37
N ASP A 176 28.77 -19.64 -19.58
CA ASP A 176 27.65 -20.48 -20.01
C ASP A 176 26.55 -19.62 -20.63
N LEU A 177 26.42 -19.67 -21.96
CA LEU A 177 25.49 -18.88 -22.74
C LEU A 177 24.02 -19.18 -22.39
N PRO A 178 23.55 -20.44 -22.37
CA PRO A 178 22.18 -20.77 -21.99
C PRO A 178 21.80 -20.25 -20.62
N ARG A 179 22.68 -20.40 -19.64
CA ARG A 179 22.48 -19.89 -18.28
C ARG A 179 22.35 -18.36 -18.24
N ASN A 180 23.16 -17.62 -18.98
CA ASN A 180 23.09 -16.17 -19.02
C ASN A 180 21.81 -15.69 -19.71
N ILE A 181 21.38 -16.35 -20.79
CA ILE A 181 20.09 -16.08 -21.44
C ILE A 181 18.94 -16.29 -20.45
N MET A 182 18.95 -17.42 -19.74
CA MET A 182 17.93 -17.72 -18.72
C MET A 182 17.91 -16.67 -17.61
N LEU A 183 19.07 -16.22 -17.11
CA LEU A 183 19.16 -15.20 -16.07
C LEU A 183 18.70 -13.82 -16.55
N CYS A 184 19.02 -13.43 -17.79
CA CYS A 184 18.50 -12.21 -18.41
C CYS A 184 16.98 -12.27 -18.57
N GLY A 185 16.45 -13.39 -19.06
CA GLY A 185 15.01 -13.60 -19.17
C GLY A 185 14.30 -13.59 -17.82
N ALA A 186 14.87 -14.25 -16.81
CA ALA A 186 14.38 -14.23 -15.45
C ALA A 186 14.40 -12.81 -14.84
N PHE A 187 15.48 -12.06 -15.04
CA PHE A 187 15.57 -10.66 -14.61
C PHE A 187 14.45 -9.83 -15.23
N LEU A 188 14.26 -9.91 -16.56
CA LEU A 188 13.20 -9.16 -17.25
C LEU A 188 11.82 -9.56 -16.75
N ALA A 189 11.52 -10.86 -16.67
CA ALA A 189 10.22 -11.36 -16.24
C ALA A 189 9.88 -10.91 -14.81
N LEU A 190 10.83 -11.01 -13.89
CA LEU A 190 10.66 -10.61 -12.49
C LEU A 190 10.56 -9.08 -12.35
N PHE A 191 11.38 -8.34 -13.11
CA PHE A 191 11.31 -6.88 -13.16
C PHE A 191 9.95 -6.41 -13.66
N VAL A 192 9.45 -6.98 -14.75
CA VAL A 192 8.14 -6.68 -15.32
C VAL A 192 7.02 -7.10 -14.37
N SER A 193 7.10 -8.28 -13.76
CA SER A 193 6.12 -8.73 -12.78
C SER A 193 6.03 -7.76 -11.59
N GLY A 194 7.16 -7.35 -11.01
CA GLY A 194 7.21 -6.36 -9.95
C GLY A 194 6.66 -4.99 -10.38
N LEU A 195 7.06 -4.53 -11.57
CA LEU A 195 6.61 -3.25 -12.13
C LEU A 195 5.09 -3.23 -12.33
N LEU A 196 4.51 -4.28 -12.90
CA LEU A 196 3.09 -4.33 -13.23
C LEU A 196 2.22 -4.69 -12.03
N SER A 197 2.75 -5.35 -11.01
CA SER A 197 1.99 -5.63 -9.79
C SER A 197 1.71 -4.39 -8.96
N ALA A 198 2.59 -3.38 -8.99
CA ALA A 198 2.42 -2.13 -8.27
C ALA A 198 3.23 -1.00 -8.94
N PRO A 199 2.80 -0.49 -10.11
CA PRO A 199 3.59 0.42 -10.95
C PRO A 199 4.11 1.65 -10.21
N PHE A 200 3.26 2.31 -9.43
CA PHE A 200 3.65 3.53 -8.72
C PHE A 200 4.61 3.25 -7.57
N THR A 201 4.34 2.19 -6.81
CA THR A 201 5.21 1.75 -5.72
C THR A 201 6.57 1.30 -6.23
N PHE A 202 6.61 0.73 -7.44
CA PHE A 202 7.84 0.31 -8.10
C PHE A 202 8.85 1.46 -8.23
N VAL A 203 8.40 2.66 -8.57
CA VAL A 203 9.26 3.86 -8.69
C VAL A 203 9.96 4.19 -7.38
N PHE A 204 9.28 3.99 -6.25
CA PHE A 204 9.85 4.24 -4.92
C PHE A 204 10.75 3.10 -4.42
N ALA A 205 10.44 1.86 -4.79
CA ALA A 205 11.17 0.68 -4.34
C ALA A 205 12.47 0.45 -5.11
N THR A 206 12.51 0.75 -6.40
CA THR A 206 13.61 0.44 -7.30
C THR A 206 14.94 1.16 -7.00
N PRO A 207 14.99 2.43 -6.54
CA PRO A 207 16.25 3.15 -6.34
C PRO A 207 17.24 2.45 -5.42
N ALA A 208 16.80 1.81 -4.35
CA ALA A 208 17.68 1.04 -3.44
C ALA A 208 18.34 -0.13 -4.15
N TYR A 209 17.56 -0.89 -4.92
CA TYR A 209 18.07 -2.05 -5.67
C TYR A 209 19.05 -1.64 -6.75
N ILE A 210 18.76 -0.55 -7.48
CA ILE A 210 19.68 0.00 -8.49
C ILE A 210 20.99 0.44 -7.83
N ALA A 211 20.93 1.27 -6.79
CA ALA A 211 22.11 1.83 -6.14
C ALA A 211 23.00 0.72 -5.56
N ILE A 212 22.43 -0.23 -4.82
CA ILE A 212 23.20 -1.29 -4.16
C ILE A 212 23.73 -2.30 -5.20
N SER A 213 22.94 -2.69 -6.19
CA SER A 213 23.40 -3.59 -7.27
C SER A 213 24.49 -2.96 -8.11
N ALA A 214 24.36 -1.68 -8.47
CA ALA A 214 25.39 -0.93 -9.19
C ALA A 214 26.70 -0.86 -8.39
N ALA A 215 26.64 -0.54 -7.09
CA ALA A 215 27.82 -0.50 -6.23
C ALA A 215 28.52 -1.86 -6.12
N ILE A 216 27.76 -2.96 -6.05
CA ILE A 216 28.30 -4.32 -6.04
C ILE A 216 29.03 -4.60 -7.36
N VAL A 217 28.40 -4.31 -8.49
CA VAL A 217 28.94 -4.55 -9.83
C VAL A 217 30.20 -3.72 -10.05
N VAL A 218 30.14 -2.39 -9.78
CA VAL A 218 31.28 -1.50 -9.93
C VAL A 218 32.44 -1.89 -9.00
N GLY A 219 32.13 -2.21 -7.74
CA GLY A 219 33.14 -2.62 -6.75
C GLY A 219 33.86 -3.92 -7.14
N ARG A 220 33.22 -4.80 -7.90
CA ARG A 220 33.79 -6.05 -8.40
C ARG A 220 34.70 -5.86 -9.61
N ARG A 221 34.54 -4.80 -10.37
CA ARG A 221 35.24 -4.56 -11.65
C ARG A 221 35.10 -5.74 -12.61
N PRO A 222 33.90 -6.07 -13.07
CA PRO A 222 33.65 -7.25 -13.88
C PRO A 222 34.31 -7.16 -15.25
N PRO A 223 34.61 -8.31 -15.88
CA PRO A 223 35.12 -8.35 -17.24
C PRO A 223 34.10 -7.81 -18.26
N ARG A 224 34.58 -7.40 -19.45
CA ARG A 224 33.74 -6.82 -20.53
C ARG A 224 32.52 -7.69 -20.86
N GLY A 225 32.67 -9.02 -20.87
CA GLY A 225 31.58 -9.94 -21.18
C GLY A 225 30.45 -9.89 -20.13
N GLU A 226 30.75 -9.72 -18.83
CA GLU A 226 29.73 -9.55 -17.78
C GLU A 226 29.00 -8.22 -17.94
N TRP A 227 29.72 -7.13 -18.28
CA TRP A 227 29.09 -5.84 -18.59
C TRP A 227 28.11 -5.90 -19.75
N ALA A 228 28.47 -6.62 -20.82
CA ALA A 228 27.59 -6.77 -21.98
C ALA A 228 26.26 -7.43 -21.61
N TRP A 229 26.29 -8.49 -20.80
CA TRP A 229 25.07 -9.15 -20.32
C TRP A 229 24.20 -8.26 -19.43
N LYS A 230 24.83 -7.47 -18.54
CA LYS A 230 24.12 -6.53 -17.68
C LYS A 230 23.49 -5.39 -18.48
N ALA A 231 24.22 -4.88 -19.47
CA ALA A 231 23.71 -3.86 -20.37
C ALA A 231 22.55 -4.39 -21.21
N ALA A 232 22.63 -5.63 -21.72
CA ALA A 232 21.53 -6.28 -22.45
C ALA A 232 20.28 -6.43 -21.58
N ALA A 233 20.44 -6.87 -20.33
CA ALA A 233 19.33 -7.02 -19.40
C ALA A 233 18.64 -5.67 -19.12
N LEU A 234 19.41 -4.60 -18.87
CA LEU A 234 18.85 -3.26 -18.66
C LEU A 234 18.19 -2.70 -19.92
N LEU A 235 18.80 -2.91 -21.09
CA LEU A 235 18.22 -2.48 -22.36
C LEU A 235 16.87 -3.12 -22.63
N LEU A 236 16.72 -4.43 -22.34
CA LEU A 236 15.44 -5.12 -22.45
C LEU A 236 14.35 -4.50 -21.55
N CYS A 237 14.71 -4.13 -20.31
CA CYS A 237 13.78 -3.45 -19.41
C CYS A 237 13.39 -2.06 -19.94
N LEU A 238 14.34 -1.29 -20.48
CA LEU A 238 14.05 0.00 -21.09
C LEU A 238 13.15 -0.13 -22.33
N VAL A 239 13.44 -1.10 -23.20
CA VAL A 239 12.61 -1.39 -24.37
C VAL A 239 11.18 -1.75 -23.94
N PHE A 240 11.03 -2.57 -22.91
CA PHE A 240 9.71 -2.87 -22.36
C PHE A 240 9.03 -1.61 -21.80
N PHE A 241 9.72 -0.83 -20.95
CA PHE A 241 9.15 0.36 -20.32
C PHE A 241 8.64 1.39 -21.33
N PHE A 242 9.44 1.69 -22.35
CA PHE A 242 9.05 2.65 -23.39
C PHE A 242 8.08 2.04 -24.39
N GLY A 243 8.28 0.80 -24.78
CA GLY A 243 7.45 0.13 -25.81
C GLY A 243 6.05 -0.25 -25.31
N SER A 244 5.86 -0.44 -24.01
CA SER A 244 4.55 -0.74 -23.40
C SER A 244 3.66 0.48 -23.16
N GLY A 245 4.17 1.69 -23.40
CA GLY A 245 3.43 2.94 -23.10
C GLY A 245 3.39 3.32 -21.63
N LEU A 246 4.18 2.67 -20.77
CA LEU A 246 4.20 2.97 -19.34
C LEU A 246 4.57 4.41 -19.03
N LEU A 247 5.48 5.02 -19.78
CA LEU A 247 5.83 6.42 -19.57
C LEU A 247 4.62 7.34 -19.77
N SER A 248 3.88 7.17 -20.86
CA SER A 248 2.66 7.97 -21.12
C SER A 248 1.57 7.68 -20.09
N TYR A 249 1.47 6.43 -19.62
CA TYR A 249 0.61 6.04 -18.52
C TYR A 249 0.94 6.80 -17.23
N TYR A 250 2.20 6.84 -16.81
CA TYR A 250 2.63 7.59 -15.63
C TYR A 250 2.36 9.10 -15.78
N LEU A 251 2.74 9.68 -16.91
CA LEU A 251 2.53 11.11 -17.17
C LEU A 251 1.04 11.47 -17.16
N GLY A 252 0.20 10.65 -17.78
CA GLY A 252 -1.25 10.84 -17.80
C GLY A 252 -1.87 10.77 -16.42
N THR A 253 -1.44 9.81 -15.61
CA THR A 253 -1.94 9.66 -14.24
C THR A 253 -1.54 10.84 -13.35
N ILE A 254 -0.28 11.27 -13.40
CA ILE A 254 0.19 12.45 -12.65
C ILE A 254 -0.56 13.72 -13.07
N ALA A 255 -0.81 13.90 -14.38
CA ALA A 255 -1.49 15.09 -14.90
C ALA A 255 -2.95 15.21 -14.44
N THR A 256 -3.58 14.11 -14.01
CA THR A 256 -4.99 14.08 -13.63
C THR A 256 -5.24 13.81 -12.15
N SER A 257 -4.20 13.50 -11.38
CA SER A 257 -4.30 13.28 -9.94
C SER A 257 -4.52 14.59 -9.18
N GLY A 258 -5.54 14.62 -8.33
CA GLY A 258 -5.82 15.73 -7.41
C GLY A 258 -4.92 15.77 -6.16
N ARG A 259 -3.90 14.91 -6.10
CA ARG A 259 -3.02 14.83 -4.94
C ARG A 259 -2.23 16.12 -4.74
N THR A 260 -2.51 16.83 -3.65
CA THR A 260 -1.71 17.98 -3.25
C THR A 260 -0.45 17.50 -2.53
N PRO A 261 0.71 18.14 -2.76
CA PRO A 261 1.90 17.87 -1.95
C PRO A 261 1.60 18.11 -0.48
N THR A 262 2.05 17.21 0.39
CA THR A 262 1.96 17.43 1.84
C THR A 262 2.71 18.71 2.22
N SER A 263 2.10 19.52 3.09
CA SER A 263 2.71 20.79 3.54
C SER A 263 4.09 20.54 4.17
N PRO A 264 5.10 21.36 3.88
CA PRO A 264 6.43 21.20 4.45
C PRO A 264 6.39 21.37 5.96
N VAL A 265 7.12 20.52 6.66
CA VAL A 265 7.27 20.59 8.12
C VAL A 265 8.24 21.73 8.50
N ALA A 266 7.94 22.46 9.57
CA ALA A 266 8.77 23.57 10.02
C ALA A 266 10.21 23.16 10.38
N TRP A 267 11.18 23.94 9.93
CA TRP A 267 12.64 23.66 9.98
C TRP A 267 13.21 23.46 11.38
N ASP A 268 12.74 24.20 12.35
CA ASP A 268 13.17 24.16 13.75
C ASP A 268 12.98 22.79 14.39
N LYS A 269 12.00 22.02 13.89
CA LYS A 269 11.71 20.67 14.35
C LYS A 269 12.62 19.59 13.73
N ILE A 270 13.27 19.89 12.63
CA ILE A 270 14.08 18.95 11.84
C ILE A 270 15.57 19.02 12.19
N LEU A 271 16.06 20.21 12.58
CA LEU A 271 17.50 20.49 12.76
C LEU A 271 18.09 20.00 14.09
N SER A 272 17.28 19.53 15.05
CA SER A 272 17.84 19.05 16.31
C SER A 272 18.52 17.68 16.13
N LEU A 273 19.67 17.45 16.81
CA LEU A 273 20.32 16.13 16.85
C LEU A 273 19.33 15.03 17.30
N ARG A 274 18.39 15.37 18.18
CA ARG A 274 17.32 14.50 18.62
C ARG A 274 16.38 14.16 17.49
N ALA A 275 15.96 15.11 16.66
CA ALA A 275 15.15 14.88 15.48
C ALA A 275 15.91 14.05 14.42
N TRP A 276 17.22 14.28 14.27
CA TRP A 276 18.07 13.53 13.37
C TRP A 276 18.24 12.06 13.81
N LEU A 277 18.46 11.81 15.08
CA LEU A 277 18.44 10.47 15.66
C LEU A 277 17.05 9.84 15.62
N GLN A 278 16.00 10.64 15.72
CA GLN A 278 14.62 10.24 15.59
C GLN A 278 14.21 9.98 14.14
N LEU A 279 14.84 10.61 13.13
CA LEU A 279 14.64 10.28 11.72
C LEU A 279 15.00 8.82 11.39
N PHE A 280 15.95 8.24 12.12
CA PHE A 280 16.21 6.79 12.06
C PHE A 280 15.08 5.96 12.73
N ALA A 281 14.23 6.59 13.51
CA ALA A 281 13.26 5.98 14.40
C ALA A 281 11.81 6.35 14.08
N HIS A 282 11.56 7.50 13.46
CA HIS A 282 10.22 8.07 13.30
C HIS A 282 9.89 8.37 11.85
N HIS A 283 8.65 8.08 11.48
CA HIS A 283 8.03 8.66 10.32
C HIS A 283 7.94 10.19 10.49
N PRO A 284 8.30 11.02 9.49
CA PRO A 284 8.24 12.50 9.60
C PRO A 284 6.87 13.05 10.00
N LEU A 285 5.79 12.31 9.72
CA LEU A 285 4.43 12.67 10.13
C LEU A 285 4.12 12.40 11.61
N CYS A 286 5.05 11.76 12.34
CA CYS A 286 4.89 11.42 13.75
C CYS A 286 5.34 12.51 14.73
N GLN A 287 5.29 13.77 14.36
CA GLN A 287 5.67 14.88 15.24
C GLN A 287 4.58 15.27 16.25
N ASP A 288 3.37 14.76 16.10
CA ASP A 288 2.30 14.97 17.06
C ASP A 288 2.21 13.76 18.01
N PRO A 289 2.56 13.92 19.30
CA PRO A 289 2.45 12.84 20.28
C PRO A 289 1.00 12.38 20.53
N ARG A 290 0.01 13.12 20.02
CA ARG A 290 -1.41 12.77 20.06
C ARG A 290 -1.84 11.86 18.92
N LEU A 291 -1.01 11.70 17.89
CA LEU A 291 -1.23 10.70 16.85
C LEU A 291 -0.91 9.33 17.43
N LEU A 292 -1.93 8.55 17.75
CA LEU A 292 -1.84 7.13 18.14
C LEU A 292 -1.08 6.27 17.11
N LEU A 293 -0.97 6.75 15.90
CA LEU A 293 -0.21 6.17 14.78
C LEU A 293 1.28 6.48 14.85
N CYS A 294 1.72 7.40 15.68
CA CYS A 294 3.13 7.67 15.87
C CYS A 294 3.80 6.50 16.54
N ILE A 295 4.35 5.71 15.70
CA ILE A 295 5.09 4.51 16.03
C ILE A 295 6.36 4.92 16.74
N GLN A 296 6.30 4.81 18.04
CA GLN A 296 7.42 5.06 18.90
C GLN A 296 8.52 4.04 18.64
N ASP A 297 9.70 4.53 18.27
CA ASP A 297 11.06 3.95 18.43
C ASP A 297 11.34 2.45 18.11
N ARG A 298 10.35 1.66 17.68
CA ARG A 298 10.51 0.19 17.64
C ARG A 298 11.20 -0.33 16.37
N GLY A 299 11.15 0.41 15.27
CA GLY A 299 11.90 0.09 14.05
C GLY A 299 13.33 0.61 14.06
N ALA A 300 13.67 1.56 14.93
CA ALA A 300 14.97 2.19 14.98
C ALA A 300 16.09 1.21 15.26
N TRP A 301 15.88 0.27 16.16
CA TRP A 301 16.88 -0.74 16.53
C TRP A 301 17.28 -1.60 15.33
N LEU A 302 16.34 -1.91 14.43
CA LEU A 302 16.62 -2.70 13.24
C LEU A 302 17.50 -1.91 12.27
N ASN A 303 17.22 -0.63 12.06
CA ASN A 303 18.04 0.24 11.24
C ASN A 303 19.43 0.43 11.85
N ILE A 304 19.53 0.63 13.15
CA ILE A 304 20.82 0.70 13.86
C ILE A 304 21.58 -0.61 13.70
N ALA A 305 20.93 -1.76 13.92
CA ALA A 305 21.56 -3.07 13.75
C ALA A 305 22.05 -3.28 12.31
N ALA A 306 21.29 -2.83 11.31
CA ALA A 306 21.66 -2.90 9.90
C ALA A 306 22.88 -2.01 9.58
N LEU A 307 22.90 -0.77 10.07
CA LEU A 307 24.04 0.16 9.89
C LEU A 307 25.30 -0.37 10.55
N VAL A 308 25.18 -0.89 11.76
CA VAL A 308 26.30 -1.55 12.44
C VAL A 308 26.75 -2.79 11.70
N GLY A 309 25.82 -3.62 11.24
CA GLY A 309 26.12 -4.79 10.44
C GLY A 309 26.81 -4.47 9.14
N ALA A 310 26.37 -3.40 8.45
CA ALA A 310 27.00 -2.89 7.25
C ALA A 310 28.44 -2.37 7.55
N ALA A 311 28.63 -1.64 8.64
CA ALA A 311 29.95 -1.16 9.09
C ALA A 311 30.87 -2.34 9.41
N VAL A 312 30.38 -3.35 10.14
CA VAL A 312 31.11 -4.61 10.40
C VAL A 312 31.49 -5.29 9.09
N ALA A 313 30.57 -5.38 8.15
CA ALA A 313 30.82 -5.99 6.84
C ALA A 313 31.88 -5.22 6.03
N ILE A 314 31.88 -3.90 6.05
CA ILE A 314 32.88 -3.08 5.39
C ILE A 314 34.29 -3.35 5.94
N VAL A 315 34.40 -3.48 7.26
CA VAL A 315 35.71 -3.72 7.93
C VAL A 315 36.16 -5.17 7.78
N THR A 316 35.24 -6.10 7.90
CA THR A 316 35.59 -7.53 8.07
C THR A 316 35.49 -8.35 6.80
N ARG A 317 34.70 -7.94 5.81
CA ARG A 317 34.46 -8.66 4.56
C ARG A 317 35.19 -8.05 3.37
N ARG A 318 35.29 -8.83 2.31
CA ARG A 318 35.81 -8.39 1.01
C ARG A 318 34.75 -8.68 -0.09
N GLY A 319 34.91 -8.06 -1.25
CA GLY A 319 34.03 -8.29 -2.39
C GLY A 319 32.64 -7.71 -2.21
N ASP A 320 31.64 -8.45 -2.69
CA ASP A 320 30.26 -7.99 -2.88
C ASP A 320 29.58 -7.56 -1.58
N ILE A 321 29.78 -8.29 -0.47
CA ILE A 321 29.18 -7.96 0.82
C ILE A 321 29.69 -6.60 1.33
N ARG A 322 30.99 -6.32 1.15
CA ARG A 322 31.58 -5.02 1.51
C ARG A 322 30.95 -3.88 0.71
N SER A 323 30.86 -4.08 -0.62
CA SER A 323 30.28 -3.08 -1.53
C SER A 323 28.81 -2.83 -1.21
N ALA A 324 28.04 -3.91 -0.95
CA ALA A 324 26.64 -3.81 -0.56
C ALA A 324 26.45 -3.06 0.77
N GLY A 325 27.29 -3.34 1.78
CA GLY A 325 27.24 -2.64 3.07
C GLY A 325 27.53 -1.16 2.94
N ALA A 326 28.58 -0.79 2.16
CA ALA A 326 28.92 0.61 1.91
C ALA A 326 27.79 1.33 1.15
N ALA A 327 27.20 0.67 0.15
CA ALA A 327 26.09 1.21 -0.62
C ALA A 327 24.83 1.38 0.22
N LEU A 328 24.52 0.45 1.12
CA LEU A 328 23.39 0.57 2.04
C LEU A 328 23.52 1.80 2.96
N ILE A 329 24.70 2.00 3.56
CA ILE A 329 24.95 3.18 4.39
C ILE A 329 24.81 4.46 3.57
N ALA A 330 25.42 4.49 2.37
CA ALA A 330 25.34 5.66 1.49
C ALA A 330 23.89 5.92 1.04
N TYR A 331 23.14 4.87 0.68
CA TYR A 331 21.74 4.98 0.27
C TYR A 331 20.86 5.51 1.41
N ILE A 332 20.98 4.97 2.62
CA ILE A 332 20.23 5.46 3.78
C ILE A 332 20.57 6.93 4.04
N GLY A 333 21.85 7.30 3.97
CA GLY A 333 22.27 8.70 4.09
C GLY A 333 21.65 9.61 3.03
N LEU A 334 21.67 9.20 1.76
CA LEU A 334 21.05 9.94 0.67
C LEU A 334 19.52 10.04 0.80
N ALA A 335 18.87 8.97 1.23
CA ALA A 335 17.44 8.98 1.49
C ALA A 335 17.07 9.99 2.60
N HIS A 336 17.91 10.12 3.63
CA HIS A 336 17.73 11.15 4.65
C HIS A 336 17.97 12.57 4.12
N VAL A 337 18.99 12.76 3.29
CA VAL A 337 19.24 14.07 2.63
C VAL A 337 18.06 14.43 1.73
N TYR A 338 17.55 13.46 0.98
CA TYR A 338 16.34 13.65 0.17
C TYR A 338 15.14 14.00 1.03
N ALA A 339 14.91 13.26 2.13
CA ALA A 339 13.83 13.54 3.08
C ALA A 339 13.89 14.96 3.62
N TYR A 340 15.09 15.40 3.94
CA TYR A 340 15.36 16.74 4.42
C TYR A 340 15.06 17.81 3.34
N ALA A 341 15.57 17.61 2.12
CA ALA A 341 15.32 18.51 1.00
C ALA A 341 13.84 18.57 0.61
N TYR A 342 13.12 17.43 0.72
CA TYR A 342 11.68 17.34 0.52
C TYR A 342 10.92 18.19 1.54
N GLN A 343 11.23 18.02 2.83
CA GLN A 343 10.59 18.78 3.92
C GLN A 343 10.91 20.29 3.85
N ALA A 344 12.07 20.64 3.29
CA ALA A 344 12.48 22.01 3.02
C ALA A 344 11.77 22.67 1.84
N GLY A 345 11.03 21.90 1.06
CA GLY A 345 10.42 22.38 -0.18
C GLY A 345 11.42 22.64 -1.32
N TRP A 346 12.67 22.17 -1.18
CA TRP A 346 13.72 22.41 -2.20
C TRP A 346 13.54 21.60 -3.47
N LEU A 347 12.79 20.50 -3.38
CA LEU A 347 12.65 19.57 -4.50
C LEU A 347 11.56 19.98 -5.50
N GLY A 348 10.68 20.91 -5.15
CA GLY A 348 9.58 21.31 -6.01
C GLY A 348 8.79 20.11 -6.55
N PRO A 349 8.54 20.05 -7.87
CA PRO A 349 7.84 18.91 -8.49
C PRO A 349 8.56 17.56 -8.34
N ALA A 350 9.87 17.55 -8.11
CA ALA A 350 10.66 16.34 -7.86
C ALA A 350 10.39 15.73 -6.46
N GLY A 351 9.71 16.47 -5.58
CA GLY A 351 9.27 16.01 -4.26
C GLY A 351 8.11 15.02 -4.29
N VAL A 352 7.86 14.33 -5.39
CA VAL A 352 6.79 13.32 -5.51
C VAL A 352 7.11 12.05 -4.73
N LEU A 353 8.40 11.74 -4.51
CA LEU A 353 8.82 10.52 -3.85
C LEU A 353 8.64 10.62 -2.34
N SER A 354 7.70 9.85 -1.79
CA SER A 354 7.54 9.75 -0.33
C SER A 354 8.80 9.16 0.31
N THR A 355 9.36 9.90 1.29
CA THR A 355 10.65 9.56 1.90
C THR A 355 10.62 8.24 2.64
N HIS A 356 9.49 7.89 3.23
CA HIS A 356 9.39 6.63 3.95
C HIS A 356 9.39 5.42 3.02
N PHE A 357 8.85 5.51 1.82
CA PHE A 357 8.95 4.45 0.82
C PHE A 357 10.39 4.21 0.36
N LEU A 358 11.21 5.27 0.26
CA LEU A 358 12.62 5.11 -0.09
C LEU A 358 13.40 4.29 0.95
N ILE A 359 13.10 4.45 2.23
CA ILE A 359 13.73 3.66 3.29
C ILE A 359 13.13 2.25 3.32
N LEU A 360 11.82 2.10 3.20
CA LEU A 360 11.15 0.81 3.14
C LEU A 360 11.63 -0.05 1.97
N SER A 361 11.98 0.56 0.84
CA SER A 361 12.51 -0.14 -0.33
C SER A 361 13.81 -0.91 -0.07
N CYS A 362 14.60 -0.52 0.94
CA CYS A 362 15.84 -1.21 1.30
C CYS A 362 15.70 -2.23 2.44
N TRP A 363 14.48 -2.56 2.86
CA TRP A 363 14.22 -3.46 4.01
C TRP A 363 14.85 -4.85 3.86
N SER A 364 14.88 -5.42 2.66
CA SER A 364 15.56 -6.69 2.42
C SER A 364 17.05 -6.61 2.76
N PHE A 365 17.69 -5.50 2.36
CA PHE A 365 19.08 -5.24 2.69
C PHE A 365 19.26 -4.91 4.18
N ILE A 366 18.35 -4.17 4.76
CA ILE A 366 18.33 -3.89 6.22
C ILE A 366 18.30 -5.20 6.99
N CYS A 367 17.39 -6.12 6.67
CA CYS A 367 17.33 -7.42 7.34
C CYS A 367 18.60 -8.27 7.13
N MET A 368 19.16 -8.27 5.90
CA MET A 368 20.42 -8.97 5.62
C MET A 368 21.58 -8.44 6.45
N PHE A 369 21.70 -7.13 6.60
CA PHE A 369 22.79 -6.54 7.38
C PHE A 369 22.52 -6.52 8.90
N ALA A 370 21.26 -6.45 9.32
CA ALA A 370 20.89 -6.52 10.74
C ALA A 370 21.29 -7.85 11.39
N VAL A 371 21.31 -8.94 10.64
CA VAL A 371 21.75 -10.25 11.19
C VAL A 371 23.28 -10.39 11.26
N VAL A 372 24.06 -9.54 10.57
CA VAL A 372 25.53 -9.64 10.53
C VAL A 372 26.19 -9.55 11.90
N PRO A 373 25.88 -8.60 12.79
CA PRO A 373 26.53 -8.47 14.09
C PRO A 373 26.34 -9.71 14.97
N PHE A 374 25.20 -10.38 14.80
CA PHE A 374 24.83 -11.53 15.65
C PHE A 374 25.39 -12.85 15.11
N PHE A 375 25.41 -13.04 13.80
CA PHE A 375 25.71 -14.34 13.19
C PHE A 375 27.09 -14.40 12.52
N GLU A 376 27.70 -13.25 12.24
CA GLU A 376 29.04 -13.20 11.66
C GLU A 376 30.10 -13.85 12.52
N PRO A 377 30.16 -13.59 13.85
CA PRO A 377 31.11 -14.26 14.75
C PRO A 377 30.97 -15.79 14.71
N LEU A 378 29.73 -16.31 14.59
CA LEU A 378 29.44 -17.73 14.53
C LEU A 378 29.90 -18.40 13.23
N SER A 379 29.77 -17.71 12.10
CA SER A 379 30.16 -18.28 10.81
C SER A 379 31.68 -18.38 10.64
N ARG A 380 32.46 -17.61 11.40
CA ARG A 380 33.92 -17.54 11.35
C ARG A 380 34.65 -18.44 12.33
N LEU A 381 33.95 -19.07 13.23
CA LEU A 381 34.53 -20.03 14.19
C LEU A 381 35.05 -21.33 13.54
N GLN A 382 35.25 -21.35 12.20
CA GLN A 382 36.17 -22.28 11.58
C GLN A 382 37.59 -21.88 12.01
N LEU A 383 38.02 -22.47 13.14
CA LEU A 383 39.36 -22.34 13.65
C LEU A 383 40.34 -22.78 12.58
N LYS A 384 41.01 -21.85 11.91
CA LYS A 384 42.21 -22.09 11.15
C LYS A 384 43.33 -22.38 12.17
N ALA A 385 44.13 -23.40 11.83
CA ALA A 385 45.30 -23.86 12.56
C ALA A 385 46.19 -22.72 13.08
N PRO A 386 46.93 -22.94 14.18
CA PRO A 386 47.82 -21.98 14.80
C PRO A 386 48.89 -21.56 13.78
N GLY A 387 48.86 -20.36 13.31
CA GLY A 387 49.77 -19.78 12.31
C GLY A 387 49.23 -18.59 11.53
N ALA A 388 47.97 -18.24 11.68
CA ALA A 388 47.39 -17.09 10.99
C ALA A 388 47.83 -15.76 11.61
N ALA A 389 48.38 -14.88 10.80
CA ALA A 389 49.01 -13.63 11.12
C ALA A 389 48.26 -12.75 12.15
N LYS A 390 48.98 -12.09 13.07
CA LYS A 390 48.50 -11.11 14.07
C LYS A 390 47.39 -10.15 13.61
N ARG A 391 47.40 -9.79 12.34
CA ARG A 391 46.41 -8.92 11.71
C ARG A 391 44.98 -9.51 11.61
N SER A 392 44.90 -10.84 11.56
CA SER A 392 43.60 -11.58 11.55
C SER A 392 42.99 -11.61 12.95
N GLN A 393 43.82 -11.69 13.96
CA GLN A 393 43.40 -11.71 15.37
C GLN A 393 42.85 -10.36 15.83
N ILE A 394 43.48 -9.25 15.45
CA ILE A 394 43.01 -7.88 15.71
C ILE A 394 41.63 -7.62 15.07
N LYS A 395 41.43 -8.08 13.82
CA LYS A 395 40.13 -7.92 13.15
C LYS A 395 39.03 -8.75 13.80
N GLN A 396 39.36 -9.96 14.29
CA GLN A 396 38.41 -10.80 15.04
C GLN A 396 38.05 -10.20 16.38
N LEU A 397 39.06 -9.65 17.07
CA LEU A 397 38.84 -8.94 18.35
C LEU A 397 38.01 -7.66 18.13
N ALA A 398 38.28 -6.87 17.11
CA ALA A 398 37.50 -5.69 16.79
C ALA A 398 36.03 -6.04 16.46
N GLY A 399 35.79 -7.10 15.68
CA GLY A 399 34.43 -7.61 15.42
C GLY A 399 33.73 -8.09 16.68
N PHE A 400 34.45 -8.72 17.60
CA PHE A 400 33.93 -9.19 18.89
C PHE A 400 33.61 -8.01 19.84
N VAL A 401 34.51 -7.06 19.99
CA VAL A 401 34.27 -5.84 20.78
C VAL A 401 33.09 -5.06 20.24
N LEU A 402 32.99 -4.93 18.92
CA LEU A 402 31.87 -4.25 18.27
C LEU A 402 30.55 -5.01 18.49
N SER A 403 30.54 -6.34 18.44
CA SER A 403 29.35 -7.15 18.76
C SER A 403 28.92 -6.99 20.21
N ILE A 404 29.86 -6.92 21.13
CA ILE A 404 29.57 -6.62 22.56
C ILE A 404 29.04 -5.21 22.73
N ALA A 405 29.62 -4.23 22.03
CA ALA A 405 29.17 -2.85 22.08
C ALA A 405 27.74 -2.70 21.55
N VAL A 406 27.41 -3.43 20.49
CA VAL A 406 26.05 -3.48 19.94
C VAL A 406 25.09 -4.16 20.89
N ALA A 407 25.48 -5.29 21.47
CA ALA A 407 24.66 -5.97 22.48
C ALA A 407 24.43 -5.07 23.70
N ALA A 408 25.45 -4.37 24.15
CA ALA A 408 25.37 -3.41 25.25
C ALA A 408 24.49 -2.18 24.88
N LEU A 409 24.60 -1.67 23.68
CA LEU A 409 23.74 -0.59 23.19
C LEU A 409 22.29 -1.03 23.08
N LEU A 410 22.03 -2.25 22.59
CA LEU A 410 20.71 -2.85 22.56
C LEU A 410 20.15 -3.03 23.99
N VAL A 411 20.94 -3.54 24.92
CA VAL A 411 20.56 -3.66 26.32
C VAL A 411 20.30 -2.30 26.94
N ALA A 412 21.15 -1.31 26.71
CA ALA A 412 20.93 0.07 27.18
C ALA A 412 19.68 0.72 26.59
N THR A 413 19.41 0.48 25.32
CA THR A 413 18.17 0.92 24.65
C THR A 413 16.96 0.24 25.26
N VAL A 414 17.05 -1.05 25.55
CA VAL A 414 16.02 -1.83 26.25
C VAL A 414 15.77 -1.31 27.66
N VAL A 415 16.84 -1.10 28.45
CA VAL A 415 16.72 -0.57 29.80
C VAL A 415 16.14 0.84 29.81
N ARG A 416 16.45 1.65 28.81
CA ARG A 416 15.86 2.98 28.62
C ARG A 416 14.38 2.92 28.26
N LEU A 417 13.97 1.96 27.40
CA LEU A 417 12.58 1.68 27.07
C LEU A 417 11.81 1.15 28.29
N LEU A 418 12.46 0.36 29.17
CA LEU A 418 11.91 -0.16 30.42
C LEU A 418 11.62 0.95 31.44
N ARG A 419 12.38 2.05 31.41
CA ARG A 419 12.25 3.17 32.34
C ARG A 419 11.21 4.20 31.95
N ASN A 420 10.56 4.06 30.79
CA ASN A 420 9.55 5.02 30.36
C ASN A 420 8.17 4.68 30.96
N PRO A 421 7.62 5.48 31.88
CA PRO A 421 6.45 5.11 32.70
C PRO A 421 5.08 5.15 31.96
N TYR A 422 5.07 5.54 30.68
CA TYR A 422 3.84 5.74 29.94
C TYR A 422 3.37 4.49 29.18
N ASP A 423 2.99 3.42 29.83
CA ASP A 423 2.26 2.29 29.25
C ASP A 423 2.91 0.89 29.43
N ASN A 424 2.96 0.47 30.69
CA ASN A 424 3.56 -0.82 31.08
C ASN A 424 2.78 -2.05 30.60
N SER A 425 1.49 -1.94 30.26
CA SER A 425 0.66 -3.12 29.95
C SER A 425 0.85 -3.65 28.53
N ARG A 426 1.31 -2.82 27.58
CA ARG A 426 1.48 -3.18 26.16
C ARG A 426 2.92 -3.56 25.79
N TYR A 427 3.89 -3.36 26.65
CA TYR A 427 5.33 -3.49 26.39
C TYR A 427 5.98 -4.79 26.88
N GLY A 428 5.33 -5.54 27.74
CA GLY A 428 5.87 -6.78 28.32
C GLY A 428 6.41 -7.77 27.27
N PRO A 429 5.67 -8.07 26.19
CA PRO A 429 6.12 -9.02 25.17
C PRO A 429 7.33 -8.55 24.37
N ALA A 430 7.39 -7.26 24.04
CA ALA A 430 8.53 -6.70 23.32
C ALA A 430 9.79 -6.67 24.18
N GLN A 431 9.64 -6.41 25.48
CA GLN A 431 10.71 -6.39 26.47
C GLN A 431 11.29 -7.78 26.68
N LEU A 432 10.44 -8.79 26.80
CA LEU A 432 10.87 -10.19 26.92
C LEU A 432 11.63 -10.64 25.65
N MET A 433 11.14 -10.26 24.50
CA MET A 433 11.78 -10.60 23.22
C MET A 433 13.16 -9.98 23.07
N ILE A 434 13.29 -8.70 23.41
CA ILE A 434 14.58 -8.02 23.37
C ILE A 434 15.52 -8.64 24.42
N GLY A 435 14.99 -9.00 25.58
CA GLY A 435 15.73 -9.75 26.59
C GLY A 435 16.23 -11.12 26.12
N LEU A 436 15.39 -11.85 25.37
CA LEU A 436 15.75 -13.15 24.78
C LEU A 436 16.79 -13.02 23.67
N VAL A 437 16.68 -11.98 22.82
CA VAL A 437 17.69 -11.67 21.79
C VAL A 437 19.02 -11.28 22.44
N ALA A 438 18.98 -10.45 23.49
CA ALA A 438 20.16 -10.09 24.27
C ALA A 438 20.78 -11.29 24.98
N LEU A 439 19.94 -12.16 25.57
CA LEU A 439 20.38 -13.41 26.19
C LEU A 439 21.00 -14.35 25.14
N GLY A 440 20.38 -14.50 23.99
CA GLY A 440 20.90 -15.24 22.83
C GLY A 440 22.27 -14.71 22.38
N ALA A 441 22.42 -13.40 22.29
CA ALA A 441 23.66 -12.73 21.94
C ALA A 441 24.75 -12.95 23.03
N VAL A 442 24.37 -12.89 24.28
CA VAL A 442 25.27 -13.17 25.43
C VAL A 442 25.69 -14.63 25.45
N VAL A 443 24.77 -15.57 25.31
CA VAL A 443 25.07 -17.02 25.21
C VAL A 443 26.03 -17.27 24.05
N LEU A 444 25.78 -16.63 22.94
CA LEU A 444 26.58 -16.67 21.73
C LEU A 444 27.99 -16.11 21.98
N ALA A 445 28.12 -15.00 22.69
CA ALA A 445 29.39 -14.38 23.04
C ALA A 445 30.20 -15.31 24.02
N VAL A 446 29.50 -15.88 25.01
CA VAL A 446 30.10 -16.82 25.97
C VAL A 446 30.60 -18.09 25.27
N GLU A 447 29.81 -18.67 24.36
CA GLU A 447 30.22 -19.83 23.58
C GLU A 447 31.38 -19.51 22.64
N THR A 448 31.41 -18.30 22.09
CA THR A 448 32.52 -17.81 21.28
C THR A 448 33.80 -17.73 22.08
N VAL A 449 33.73 -17.25 23.34
CA VAL A 449 34.89 -17.19 24.26
C VAL A 449 35.31 -18.59 24.67
N ARG A 450 34.37 -19.49 24.97
CA ARG A 450 34.67 -20.90 25.30
C ARG A 450 35.33 -21.64 24.14
N ALA A 451 34.82 -21.47 22.90
CA ALA A 451 35.41 -22.04 21.71
C ALA A 451 36.81 -21.48 21.41
N TYR A 452 37.07 -20.22 21.78
CA TYR A 452 38.41 -19.63 21.67
C TYR A 452 39.41 -20.20 22.67
N ARG A 453 38.94 -20.64 23.87
CA ARG A 453 39.79 -21.24 24.93
C ARG A 453 40.00 -22.77 24.77
N GLY A 454 39.18 -23.47 24.02
CA GLY A 454 39.18 -24.93 23.87
C GLY A 454 40.05 -25.42 22.72
N LYS A 455 41.14 -26.11 23.05
CA LYS A 455 42.12 -26.72 22.11
C LYS A 455 41.76 -28.17 21.76
N THR A 456 40.72 -28.51 20.99
CA THR A 456 40.60 -29.89 20.45
C THR A 456 39.79 -29.98 19.17
N GLY A 457 40.38 -30.56 18.15
CA GLY A 457 39.90 -30.58 16.74
C GLY A 457 38.80 -31.60 16.38
N ALA A 458 38.44 -32.53 17.29
CA ALA A 458 37.50 -33.64 16.94
C ALA A 458 36.02 -33.32 17.25
N VAL A 459 35.72 -32.21 17.92
CA VAL A 459 34.38 -31.78 18.34
C VAL A 459 33.67 -30.92 17.27
N LEU A 460 34.40 -30.53 16.21
CA LEU A 460 33.99 -29.50 15.23
C LEU A 460 32.72 -29.82 14.44
N SER A 461 32.48 -31.11 14.08
CA SER A 461 31.29 -31.40 13.22
C SER A 461 29.98 -31.40 14.03
N ARG A 462 30.02 -31.84 15.30
CA ARG A 462 28.83 -31.86 16.16
C ARG A 462 28.47 -30.45 16.66
N GLU A 463 29.48 -29.63 17.01
CA GLU A 463 29.33 -28.25 17.42
C GLU A 463 28.79 -27.34 16.29
N THR A 464 29.21 -27.55 15.03
CA THR A 464 28.73 -26.78 13.88
C THR A 464 27.25 -27.03 13.67
N THR A 465 26.79 -28.28 13.81
CA THR A 465 25.38 -28.65 13.66
C THR A 465 24.51 -28.04 14.80
N LEU A 466 24.99 -28.09 16.04
CA LEU A 466 24.29 -27.51 17.19
C LEU A 466 24.16 -26.00 17.07
N ARG A 467 25.21 -25.31 16.64
CA ARG A 467 25.18 -23.84 16.41
C ARG A 467 24.22 -23.45 15.30
N GLN A 468 24.22 -24.20 14.20
CA GLN A 468 23.24 -23.99 13.14
C GLN A 468 21.81 -24.17 13.66
N ALA A 469 21.56 -25.20 14.45
CA ALA A 469 20.25 -25.46 15.06
C ALA A 469 19.82 -24.32 15.99
N ILE A 470 20.74 -23.83 16.85
CA ILE A 470 20.44 -22.67 17.73
C ILE A 470 20.05 -21.44 16.92
N VAL A 471 20.84 -21.07 15.91
CA VAL A 471 20.55 -19.90 15.05
C VAL A 471 19.21 -20.05 14.35
N LEU A 472 18.94 -21.22 13.79
CA LEU A 472 17.70 -21.50 13.07
C LEU A 472 16.47 -21.59 14.01
N ALA A 473 16.66 -21.85 15.29
CA ALA A 473 15.60 -21.89 16.28
C ALA A 473 15.22 -20.52 16.85
N ILE A 474 16.06 -19.49 16.70
CA ILE A 474 15.83 -18.17 17.32
C ILE A 474 14.47 -17.59 16.91
N PHE A 475 14.20 -17.45 15.63
CA PHE A 475 12.95 -16.85 15.17
C PHE A 475 11.70 -17.70 15.46
N PRO A 476 11.73 -19.05 15.27
CA PRO A 476 10.64 -19.90 15.75
C PRO A 476 10.38 -19.77 17.26
N ILE A 477 11.42 -19.74 18.10
CA ILE A 477 11.26 -19.55 19.54
C ILE A 477 10.68 -18.18 19.86
N LEU A 478 11.20 -17.13 19.22
CA LEU A 478 10.65 -15.78 19.39
C LEU A 478 9.18 -15.70 18.97
N ALA A 479 8.81 -16.33 17.88
CA ALA A 479 7.42 -16.42 17.41
C ALA A 479 6.53 -17.15 18.42
N LEU A 480 7.01 -18.30 18.96
CA LEU A 480 6.28 -19.06 19.98
C LEU A 480 6.06 -18.25 21.26
N VAL A 481 7.12 -17.63 21.76
CA VAL A 481 7.05 -16.79 22.96
C VAL A 481 6.08 -15.63 22.74
N HIS A 482 6.16 -14.98 21.58
CA HIS A 482 5.28 -13.89 21.23
C HIS A 482 3.81 -14.32 21.23
N LEU A 483 3.49 -15.43 20.56
CA LEU A 483 2.12 -15.97 20.51
C LEU A 483 1.59 -16.38 21.89
N SER A 484 2.48 -16.79 22.81
CA SER A 484 2.11 -17.16 24.17
C SER A 484 1.70 -15.96 25.03
N ILE A 485 2.24 -14.77 24.71
CA ILE A 485 2.10 -13.57 25.51
C ILE A 485 1.17 -12.55 24.84
N ALA A 486 0.97 -12.66 23.52
CA ALA A 486 0.11 -11.74 22.78
C ALA A 486 -1.31 -11.72 23.36
N PRO A 487 -1.83 -10.56 23.78
CA PRO A 487 -3.19 -10.48 24.30
C PRO A 487 -4.15 -10.95 23.21
N ARG A 488 -5.02 -11.88 23.54
CA ARG A 488 -6.14 -12.21 22.67
C ARG A 488 -7.00 -10.96 22.56
N GLN A 489 -7.06 -10.36 21.39
CA GLN A 489 -7.96 -9.25 21.17
C GLN A 489 -9.38 -9.81 21.23
N ASN A 490 -10.13 -9.38 22.23
CA ASN A 490 -11.57 -9.66 22.29
C ASN A 490 -12.22 -8.85 21.16
N VAL A 491 -12.58 -9.54 20.09
CA VAL A 491 -13.42 -8.94 19.07
C VAL A 491 -14.80 -8.74 19.69
N PRO A 492 -15.42 -7.58 19.58
CA PRO A 492 -16.81 -7.38 19.96
C PRO A 492 -17.67 -8.44 19.24
N THR A 493 -18.35 -9.27 19.99
CA THR A 493 -19.05 -10.47 19.44
C THR A 493 -20.43 -10.18 18.92
N VAL A 494 -20.95 -8.98 19.08
CA VAL A 494 -22.29 -8.61 18.63
C VAL A 494 -22.21 -7.39 17.73
N ARG A 495 -22.38 -7.64 16.43
CA ARG A 495 -22.51 -6.59 15.42
C ARG A 495 -23.98 -6.53 15.02
N ASP A 496 -24.59 -5.37 15.09
CA ASP A 496 -25.86 -5.13 14.42
C ASP A 496 -25.57 -4.84 12.95
N ALA A 497 -25.61 -5.88 12.15
CA ALA A 497 -25.34 -5.82 10.71
C ALA A 497 -26.60 -5.43 9.90
N SER A 498 -27.68 -5.00 10.53
CA SER A 498 -28.98 -4.77 9.85
C SER A 498 -28.86 -3.76 8.69
N LEU A 499 -28.19 -2.64 8.90
CA LEU A 499 -27.99 -1.62 7.84
C LEU A 499 -27.05 -2.13 6.74
N ARG A 500 -25.99 -2.84 7.11
CA ARG A 500 -25.05 -3.42 6.17
C ARG A 500 -25.73 -4.47 5.29
N ASN A 501 -26.52 -5.35 5.88
CA ASN A 501 -27.29 -6.36 5.14
C ASN A 501 -28.31 -5.73 4.22
N TYR A 502 -29.04 -4.72 4.70
CA TYR A 502 -29.99 -3.97 3.88
C TYR A 502 -29.30 -3.34 2.65
N LEU A 503 -28.15 -2.69 2.86
CA LEU A 503 -27.39 -2.10 1.76
C LEU A 503 -26.85 -3.16 0.81
N HIS A 504 -26.37 -4.29 1.33
CA HIS A 504 -25.89 -5.38 0.48
C HIS A 504 -27.00 -5.91 -0.45
N GLU A 505 -28.19 -6.10 0.06
CA GLU A 505 -29.35 -6.58 -0.72
C GLU A 505 -29.84 -5.55 -1.75
N ASN A 506 -29.82 -4.25 -1.41
CA ASN A 506 -30.48 -3.21 -2.17
C ASN A 506 -29.54 -2.29 -2.96
N ALA A 507 -28.28 -2.17 -2.59
CA ALA A 507 -27.30 -1.24 -3.19
C ALA A 507 -26.10 -1.93 -3.85
N SER A 508 -25.80 -3.21 -3.56
CA SER A 508 -24.67 -3.89 -4.17
C SER A 508 -24.79 -3.93 -5.70
N ILE A 509 -23.66 -3.80 -6.38
CA ILE A 509 -23.58 -3.90 -7.84
C ILE A 509 -23.04 -5.26 -8.26
N GLU A 510 -23.55 -5.74 -9.41
CA GLU A 510 -23.13 -6.98 -10.05
C GLU A 510 -22.96 -6.73 -11.54
N VAL A 511 -21.98 -7.41 -12.14
CA VAL A 511 -21.75 -7.35 -13.60
C VAL A 511 -23.00 -7.88 -14.35
N GLY A 512 -23.45 -7.15 -15.36
CA GLY A 512 -24.63 -7.47 -16.15
C GLY A 512 -25.97 -7.03 -15.52
N ARG A 513 -25.96 -6.36 -14.38
CA ARG A 513 -27.16 -5.87 -13.70
C ARG A 513 -27.29 -4.36 -13.79
N PRO A 514 -28.53 -3.83 -13.72
CA PRO A 514 -28.78 -2.40 -13.66
C PRO A 514 -28.07 -1.77 -12.43
N PHE A 515 -27.52 -0.57 -12.65
CA PHE A 515 -26.93 0.22 -11.57
C PHE A 515 -28.01 0.63 -10.55
N ARG A 516 -27.72 0.51 -9.27
CA ARG A 516 -28.69 0.71 -8.18
C ARG A 516 -28.48 2.01 -7.40
N GLY A 517 -27.49 2.82 -7.75
CA GLY A 517 -27.14 4.09 -7.10
C GLY A 517 -25.98 3.97 -6.13
N TYR A 518 -25.38 5.12 -5.80
CA TYR A 518 -24.30 5.20 -4.83
C TYR A 518 -24.83 5.31 -3.41
N THR A 519 -23.99 4.92 -2.46
CA THR A 519 -24.15 5.21 -1.03
C THR A 519 -23.19 6.33 -0.64
N ALA A 520 -23.65 7.30 0.16
CA ALA A 520 -22.81 8.33 0.75
C ALA A 520 -22.81 8.19 2.28
N THR A 521 -21.65 8.38 2.90
CA THR A 521 -21.50 8.34 4.36
C THR A 521 -21.20 9.73 4.88
N ILE A 522 -22.21 10.41 5.48
CA ILE A 522 -22.14 11.82 5.84
C ILE A 522 -22.39 11.99 7.33
N TRP A 523 -21.37 12.42 8.06
CA TRP A 523 -21.44 12.69 9.49
C TRP A 523 -21.60 14.20 9.72
N VAL A 524 -22.82 14.63 10.10
CA VAL A 524 -23.22 16.05 10.07
C VAL A 524 -22.63 16.86 11.20
N ASP A 525 -22.44 16.30 12.42
CA ASP A 525 -22.23 17.21 13.55
C ASP A 525 -21.22 16.80 14.63
N LYS A 526 -20.66 15.63 14.63
CA LYS A 526 -20.13 15.13 15.92
C LYS A 526 -18.63 14.88 16.01
N TYR A 527 -17.89 15.10 14.94
CA TYR A 527 -16.44 15.00 15.02
C TYR A 527 -15.80 16.05 15.96
N GLY A 528 -16.46 17.18 16.19
CA GLY A 528 -16.03 18.17 17.19
C GLY A 528 -16.15 17.68 18.62
N GLU A 529 -17.18 16.87 18.92
CA GLU A 529 -17.43 16.29 20.26
C GLU A 529 -16.56 15.06 20.54
N ILE A 530 -16.04 14.38 19.53
CA ILE A 530 -15.15 13.23 19.67
C ILE A 530 -13.74 13.64 20.15
N GLY A 531 -13.47 14.94 20.30
CA GLY A 531 -12.17 15.45 20.78
C GLY A 531 -11.04 15.29 19.75
N VAL A 532 -11.36 15.17 18.48
CA VAL A 532 -10.40 15.00 17.39
C VAL A 532 -9.84 16.36 16.98
N GLY A 533 -9.09 16.99 17.85
CA GLY A 533 -8.24 18.15 17.56
C GLY A 533 -8.95 19.42 17.04
N PRO A 534 -8.25 20.56 16.99
CA PRO A 534 -8.83 21.80 16.53
C PRO A 534 -9.24 21.73 15.05
N ARG A 535 -10.35 22.38 14.72
CA ARG A 535 -10.98 22.40 13.39
C ARG A 535 -10.07 22.90 12.25
N ASP A 536 -8.91 23.45 12.57
CA ASP A 536 -8.08 24.25 11.67
C ASP A 536 -6.79 23.57 11.19
N THR A 537 -6.63 22.26 11.36
CA THR A 537 -5.41 21.59 10.91
C THR A 537 -5.59 20.96 9.51
N PRO A 538 -4.62 21.13 8.60
CA PRO A 538 -4.65 20.50 7.26
C PRO A 538 -4.75 18.98 7.27
N LEU A 539 -4.49 18.33 8.39
CA LEU A 539 -4.59 16.87 8.61
C LEU A 539 -5.95 16.45 9.16
N ARG A 540 -6.92 17.36 9.26
CA ARG A 540 -8.21 17.10 9.88
C ARG A 540 -8.94 15.93 9.23
N ASP A 541 -8.97 15.87 7.91
CA ASP A 541 -9.76 14.87 7.19
C ASP A 541 -9.17 13.47 7.33
N ALA A 542 -7.84 13.32 7.21
CA ALA A 542 -7.17 12.05 7.45
C ALA A 542 -7.35 11.59 8.91
N LYS A 543 -7.21 12.52 9.88
CA LYS A 543 -7.47 12.24 11.28
C LYS A 543 -8.92 11.85 11.52
N LEU A 544 -9.88 12.55 10.94
CA LEU A 544 -11.30 12.24 11.05
C LEU A 544 -11.62 10.85 10.51
N TYR A 545 -11.02 10.46 9.39
CA TYR A 545 -11.19 9.13 8.82
C TYR A 545 -10.74 8.04 9.79
N TYR A 546 -9.50 8.10 10.29
CA TYR A 546 -8.94 7.08 11.20
C TYR A 546 -9.65 7.04 12.56
N TYR A 547 -9.91 8.20 13.14
CA TYR A 547 -10.56 8.27 14.45
C TYR A 547 -12.06 7.97 14.37
N GLY A 548 -12.71 8.43 13.32
CA GLY A 548 -14.11 8.13 13.06
C GLY A 548 -14.31 6.63 12.97
N ARG A 549 -13.45 5.94 12.20
CA ARG A 549 -13.47 4.51 12.07
C ARG A 549 -13.31 3.79 13.42
N ASP A 550 -12.29 4.12 14.20
CA ASP A 550 -12.08 3.51 15.51
C ASP A 550 -13.25 3.80 16.46
N TYR A 551 -13.80 5.00 16.36
CA TYR A 551 -14.98 5.41 17.12
C TYR A 551 -16.20 4.57 16.74
N PHE A 552 -16.48 4.40 15.46
CA PHE A 552 -17.63 3.62 14.99
C PHE A 552 -17.45 2.13 15.26
N SER A 553 -16.28 1.58 14.98
CA SER A 553 -15.97 0.18 15.29
C SER A 553 -16.16 -0.15 16.77
N ALA A 554 -15.68 0.71 17.67
CA ALA A 554 -15.80 0.49 19.11
C ALA A 554 -17.26 0.59 19.62
N ARG A 555 -18.10 1.44 19.00
CA ARG A 555 -19.45 1.72 19.47
C ARG A 555 -20.53 0.90 18.80
N TYR A 556 -20.41 0.73 17.49
CA TYR A 556 -21.45 0.08 16.67
C TYR A 556 -21.03 -1.31 16.17
N GLY A 557 -19.77 -1.69 16.34
CA GLY A 557 -19.23 -2.95 15.77
C GLY A 557 -19.02 -2.92 14.27
N GLU A 558 -19.35 -1.80 13.62
CA GLU A 558 -19.19 -1.53 12.20
C GLU A 558 -18.55 -0.16 12.01
N THR A 559 -17.78 0.05 10.96
CA THR A 559 -17.14 1.32 10.69
C THR A 559 -17.94 2.20 9.75
N PHE A 560 -18.79 1.63 8.91
CA PHE A 560 -19.57 2.31 7.88
C PHE A 560 -18.71 3.21 6.98
N THR A 561 -17.43 2.84 6.83
CA THR A 561 -16.52 3.55 5.92
C THR A 561 -16.68 3.03 4.50
N GLU A 562 -16.13 3.74 3.57
CA GLU A 562 -16.13 3.39 2.16
C GLU A 562 -15.56 1.98 1.96
N THR A 563 -14.45 1.64 2.61
CA THR A 563 -13.79 0.33 2.48
C THR A 563 -14.63 -0.83 2.98
N ASP A 564 -15.40 -0.64 4.06
CA ASP A 564 -16.34 -1.67 4.55
C ASP A 564 -17.52 -1.89 3.59
N LEU A 565 -17.98 -0.82 2.92
CA LEU A 565 -19.05 -0.92 1.94
C LEU A 565 -18.57 -1.59 0.65
N TRP A 566 -17.34 -1.33 0.23
CA TRP A 566 -16.76 -1.94 -0.96
C TRP A 566 -16.56 -3.45 -0.83
N ASP A 567 -16.25 -3.95 0.37
CA ASP A 567 -16.19 -5.41 0.65
C ASP A 567 -17.51 -6.13 0.33
N LEU A 568 -18.62 -5.39 0.25
CA LEU A 568 -19.96 -5.88 -0.10
C LEU A 568 -20.40 -5.46 -1.52
N ASN A 569 -19.48 -5.00 -2.35
CA ASN A 569 -19.78 -4.46 -3.67
C ASN A 569 -20.79 -3.30 -3.64
N ILE A 570 -20.85 -2.53 -2.56
CA ILE A 570 -21.72 -1.37 -2.43
C ILE A 570 -20.98 -0.13 -2.94
N PRO A 571 -21.42 0.47 -4.06
CA PRO A 571 -20.75 1.63 -4.63
C PRO A 571 -20.94 2.87 -3.77
N THR A 572 -19.85 3.65 -3.63
CA THR A 572 -19.87 4.89 -2.84
C THR A 572 -19.63 6.11 -3.71
N PHE A 573 -20.23 7.22 -3.28
CA PHE A 573 -19.92 8.53 -3.84
C PHE A 573 -18.52 8.97 -3.44
N GLU A 574 -18.16 8.73 -2.19
CA GLU A 574 -16.84 9.00 -1.64
C GLU A 574 -15.79 8.07 -2.26
N GLU A 575 -14.56 8.55 -2.26
CA GLU A 575 -13.40 7.84 -2.75
C GLU A 575 -12.25 7.95 -1.74
N TYR A 576 -11.63 6.82 -1.47
CA TYR A 576 -10.36 6.74 -0.78
C TYR A 576 -9.31 6.20 -1.74
N GLY A 577 -8.43 7.07 -2.22
CA GLY A 577 -7.40 6.63 -3.15
C GLY A 577 -6.49 7.77 -3.63
N GLU A 578 -5.33 7.39 -4.14
CA GLU A 578 -4.33 8.34 -4.63
C GLU A 578 -4.71 9.01 -5.97
N TRP A 579 -5.81 8.57 -6.59
CA TRP A 579 -6.19 8.92 -7.95
C TRP A 579 -7.49 9.70 -8.03
N THR A 580 -7.97 10.24 -6.91
CA THR A 580 -9.15 11.09 -6.88
C THR A 580 -9.07 12.18 -7.96
N SER A 581 -10.10 12.26 -8.78
CA SER A 581 -10.19 13.23 -9.86
C SER A 581 -10.21 14.66 -9.30
N VAL A 582 -9.39 15.53 -9.86
CA VAL A 582 -9.38 16.97 -9.52
C VAL A 582 -10.77 17.57 -9.66
N GLN A 583 -11.51 17.20 -10.70
CA GLN A 583 -12.86 17.73 -10.99
C GLN A 583 -13.89 17.26 -9.97
N ALA A 584 -13.92 15.95 -9.65
CA ALA A 584 -14.83 15.41 -8.64
C ALA A 584 -14.54 15.96 -7.25
N HIS A 585 -13.26 16.11 -6.91
CA HIS A 585 -12.83 16.73 -5.66
C HIS A 585 -13.25 18.22 -5.57
N ALA A 586 -13.07 18.99 -6.65
CA ALA A 586 -13.51 20.38 -6.72
C ALA A 586 -15.04 20.50 -6.61
N PHE A 587 -15.79 19.58 -7.21
CA PHE A 587 -17.25 19.51 -7.10
C PHE A 587 -17.67 19.29 -5.65
N ALA A 588 -17.14 18.26 -5.00
CA ALA A 588 -17.47 17.96 -3.61
C ALA A 588 -17.12 19.12 -2.66
N LEU A 589 -15.92 19.70 -2.81
CA LEU A 589 -15.49 20.83 -1.99
C LEU A 589 -16.36 22.07 -2.15
N ARG A 590 -16.72 22.38 -3.38
CA ARG A 590 -17.42 23.63 -3.67
C ARG A 590 -18.93 23.53 -3.48
N LEU A 591 -19.54 22.35 -3.57
CA LEU A 591 -20.98 22.14 -3.44
C LEU A 591 -21.39 21.43 -2.16
N LEU A 592 -20.58 20.51 -1.66
CA LEU A 592 -20.92 19.59 -0.57
C LEU A 592 -20.01 19.73 0.65
N ALA A 593 -19.25 20.82 0.76
CA ALA A 593 -18.44 21.13 1.92
C ALA A 593 -18.67 22.57 2.41
N PRO A 594 -18.60 22.84 3.72
CA PRO A 594 -18.59 24.20 4.25
C PRO A 594 -17.43 25.02 3.71
N SER A 595 -17.64 26.32 3.56
CA SER A 595 -16.59 27.24 3.14
C SER A 595 -15.38 27.14 4.08
N GLY A 596 -14.18 27.05 3.51
CA GLY A 596 -12.92 26.92 4.24
C GLY A 596 -12.61 25.51 4.76
N THR A 597 -13.34 24.49 4.33
CA THR A 597 -13.01 23.11 4.68
C THR A 597 -11.63 22.74 4.12
N ALA A 598 -10.70 22.36 5.01
CA ALA A 598 -9.41 21.82 4.61
C ALA A 598 -9.57 20.35 4.23
N THR A 599 -9.07 19.96 3.07
CA THR A 599 -9.14 18.58 2.59
C THR A 599 -7.76 17.95 2.46
N HIS A 600 -7.72 16.65 2.65
CA HIS A 600 -6.56 15.85 2.30
C HIS A 600 -6.76 15.31 0.88
N SER A 601 -5.73 15.41 0.06
CA SER A 601 -5.81 15.14 -1.38
C SER A 601 -6.15 13.71 -1.78
N ASN A 602 -6.16 12.79 -0.85
CA ASN A 602 -6.43 11.37 -1.12
C ASN A 602 -7.88 10.97 -0.88
N TYR A 603 -8.73 11.94 -0.47
CA TYR A 603 -10.09 11.64 -0.08
C TYR A 603 -11.08 12.55 -0.82
N LEU A 604 -12.04 11.92 -1.46
CA LEU A 604 -13.27 12.58 -1.87
C LEU A 604 -14.30 12.36 -0.77
N ARG A 605 -14.71 13.42 -0.08
CA ARG A 605 -15.66 13.35 1.01
C ARG A 605 -16.77 14.37 0.90
N VAL A 606 -17.92 13.96 1.42
CA VAL A 606 -19.10 14.80 1.59
C VAL A 606 -19.19 15.26 3.03
N PHE A 607 -19.42 16.54 3.24
CA PHE A 607 -19.49 17.18 4.55
C PHE A 607 -20.86 17.76 4.88
N THR A 608 -21.71 17.98 3.87
CA THR A 608 -23.06 18.51 4.02
C THR A 608 -24.04 17.69 3.20
N ILE A 609 -25.24 17.52 3.70
CA ILE A 609 -26.31 16.84 2.97
C ILE A 609 -27.09 17.87 2.16
N ASP A 610 -26.93 17.88 0.84
CA ASP A 610 -27.83 18.55 -0.09
C ASP A 610 -28.49 17.47 -0.97
N PRO A 611 -29.73 17.07 -0.66
CA PRO A 611 -30.40 15.95 -1.36
C PRO A 611 -30.51 16.12 -2.87
N ASP A 612 -30.66 17.36 -3.36
CA ASP A 612 -30.80 17.60 -4.80
C ASP A 612 -29.49 17.39 -5.53
N ILE A 613 -28.38 17.90 -4.98
CA ILE A 613 -27.04 17.66 -5.51
C ILE A 613 -26.69 16.18 -5.46
N LEU A 614 -26.96 15.52 -4.31
CA LEU A 614 -26.66 14.10 -4.13
C LEU A 614 -27.46 13.21 -5.09
N ARG A 615 -28.74 13.50 -5.31
CA ARG A 615 -29.56 12.80 -6.33
C ARG A 615 -28.96 12.96 -7.73
N ALA A 616 -28.56 14.18 -8.09
CA ALA A 616 -28.02 14.46 -9.42
C ALA A 616 -26.74 13.69 -9.73
N VAL A 617 -25.93 13.40 -8.73
CA VAL A 617 -24.70 12.58 -8.84
C VAL A 617 -24.93 11.09 -8.61
N GLY A 618 -26.17 10.65 -8.45
CA GLY A 618 -26.53 9.24 -8.39
C GLY A 618 -26.53 8.63 -6.99
N VAL A 619 -26.44 9.44 -5.94
CA VAL A 619 -26.57 8.94 -4.57
C VAL A 619 -28.03 8.58 -4.30
N ARG A 620 -28.22 7.32 -3.93
CA ARG A 620 -29.52 6.77 -3.52
C ARG A 620 -29.61 6.57 -2.02
N TYR A 621 -28.53 6.19 -1.38
CA TYR A 621 -28.52 5.90 0.05
C TYR A 621 -27.58 6.82 0.79
N ILE A 622 -28.01 7.27 1.98
CA ILE A 622 -27.22 8.11 2.86
C ILE A 622 -27.15 7.46 4.23
N LEU A 623 -25.94 7.13 4.65
CA LEU A 623 -25.61 6.77 6.04
C LEU A 623 -25.23 8.03 6.79
N THR A 624 -25.91 8.34 7.90
CA THR A 624 -25.68 9.58 8.63
C THR A 624 -26.09 9.48 10.10
N ASP A 625 -25.59 10.38 10.92
CA ASP A 625 -26.03 10.63 12.28
C ASP A 625 -27.15 11.72 12.39
N ALA A 626 -27.54 12.31 11.27
CA ALA A 626 -28.65 13.26 11.21
C ALA A 626 -29.99 12.61 11.68
N GLU A 627 -30.79 13.36 12.44
CA GLU A 627 -32.07 12.86 12.95
C GLU A 627 -33.14 12.73 11.87
N THR A 628 -33.17 13.69 10.98
CA THR A 628 -34.14 13.77 9.88
C THR A 628 -33.47 14.31 8.64
N LEU A 629 -33.98 13.92 7.49
CA LEU A 629 -33.65 14.51 6.22
C LEU A 629 -34.95 14.95 5.55
N ASP A 630 -34.97 16.21 5.12
CA ASP A 630 -36.10 16.76 4.37
C ASP A 630 -36.03 16.36 2.87
N GLN A 631 -37.05 16.72 2.11
CA GLN A 631 -37.06 16.68 0.63
C GLN A 631 -37.05 15.27 0.00
N GLY A 632 -37.96 14.40 0.45
CA GLY A 632 -38.18 13.12 -0.21
C GLY A 632 -37.13 12.04 0.12
N ALA A 633 -36.49 12.14 1.28
CA ALA A 633 -35.71 11.07 1.87
C ALA A 633 -36.61 10.19 2.76
N VAL A 634 -36.46 8.86 2.63
CA VAL A 634 -37.22 7.89 3.40
C VAL A 634 -36.25 7.14 4.32
N ALA A 635 -36.52 7.16 5.64
CA ALA A 635 -35.74 6.38 6.59
C ALA A 635 -35.95 4.87 6.37
N ARG A 636 -34.88 4.10 6.28
CA ARG A 636 -34.88 2.66 6.04
C ARG A 636 -34.43 1.84 7.24
N GLY A 637 -33.77 2.46 8.19
CA GLY A 637 -33.33 1.77 9.41
C GLY A 637 -32.36 2.62 10.22
N SER A 638 -32.04 2.14 11.41
CA SER A 638 -31.03 2.75 12.26
C SER A 638 -30.35 1.70 13.15
N VAL A 639 -29.10 1.94 13.48
CA VAL A 639 -28.30 1.14 14.43
C VAL A 639 -27.88 2.02 15.59
N SER A 640 -28.19 1.59 16.80
CA SER A 640 -27.77 2.27 18.04
C SER A 640 -26.58 1.58 18.67
N ALA A 641 -25.72 2.35 19.33
CA ALA A 641 -24.56 1.84 20.03
C ALA A 641 -25.00 1.19 21.36
N ALA A 642 -25.03 -0.14 21.43
CA ALA A 642 -25.53 -0.89 22.57
C ALA A 642 -24.87 -0.51 23.92
N ASN A 643 -23.55 -0.28 23.90
CA ASN A 643 -22.77 0.05 25.08
C ASN A 643 -22.54 1.55 25.28
N PHE A 644 -23.08 2.40 24.42
CA PHE A 644 -22.87 3.85 24.44
C PHE A 644 -24.18 4.62 24.19
N PRO A 645 -25.11 4.61 25.14
CA PRO A 645 -26.46 5.13 24.91
C PRO A 645 -26.54 6.63 24.60
N ARG A 646 -25.44 7.37 24.85
CA ARG A 646 -25.32 8.80 24.48
C ARG A 646 -24.81 9.02 23.05
N SER A 647 -24.38 7.97 22.38
CA SER A 647 -23.96 8.09 20.98
C SER A 647 -25.20 8.17 20.08
N PRO A 648 -25.24 9.08 19.10
CA PRO A 648 -26.37 9.18 18.18
C PRO A 648 -26.47 7.89 17.36
N PRO A 649 -27.68 7.42 17.04
CA PRO A 649 -27.84 6.29 16.15
C PRO A 649 -27.33 6.63 14.75
N VAL A 650 -26.74 5.65 14.09
CA VAL A 650 -26.47 5.72 12.65
C VAL A 650 -27.75 5.39 11.92
N ARG A 651 -28.20 6.24 11.02
CA ARG A 651 -29.43 6.09 10.24
C ARG A 651 -29.14 5.93 8.77
N LEU A 652 -29.98 5.15 8.13
CA LEU A 652 -29.97 4.96 6.68
C LEU A 652 -31.20 5.64 6.09
N PHE A 653 -30.97 6.56 5.16
CA PHE A 653 -32.02 7.19 4.37
C PHE A 653 -31.87 6.78 2.90
N GLU A 654 -33.01 6.62 2.23
CA GLU A 654 -33.08 6.42 0.78
C GLU A 654 -33.67 7.67 0.13
N LEU A 655 -32.98 8.23 -0.84
CA LEU A 655 -33.43 9.37 -1.63
C LEU A 655 -34.37 8.91 -2.76
N SER A 656 -35.45 9.64 -2.97
CA SER A 656 -36.36 9.41 -4.10
C SER A 656 -35.76 9.95 -5.40
N ASN A 657 -36.00 9.27 -6.51
CA ASN A 657 -35.61 9.68 -7.87
C ASN A 657 -34.13 10.05 -8.04
N PRO A 658 -33.18 9.23 -7.58
CA PRO A 658 -31.77 9.48 -7.84
C PRO A 658 -31.45 9.28 -9.32
N ASN A 659 -30.38 9.93 -9.80
CA ASN A 659 -29.87 9.71 -11.15
C ASN A 659 -29.19 8.34 -11.26
N LEU A 660 -29.93 7.33 -11.66
CA LEU A 660 -29.36 6.00 -11.93
C LEU A 660 -28.85 5.87 -13.38
N GLY A 661 -28.40 6.97 -13.98
CA GLY A 661 -28.16 7.09 -15.42
C GLY A 661 -29.46 7.39 -16.19
N THR A 662 -30.50 7.90 -15.50
CA THR A 662 -31.85 8.09 -16.02
C THR A 662 -32.20 9.55 -16.28
N TYR A 663 -31.36 10.50 -15.85
CA TYR A 663 -31.59 11.91 -16.09
C TYR A 663 -31.38 12.24 -17.56
N SER A 664 -32.33 12.92 -18.16
CA SER A 664 -32.32 13.31 -19.57
C SER A 664 -32.53 14.82 -19.71
N PRO A 665 -31.45 15.62 -19.59
CA PRO A 665 -31.55 17.07 -19.69
C PRO A 665 -31.98 17.51 -21.12
N THR A 666 -32.88 18.44 -21.14
CA THR A 666 -33.38 19.08 -22.40
C THR A 666 -32.97 20.55 -22.49
N GLN A 667 -32.41 21.10 -21.42
CA GLN A 667 -31.90 22.46 -21.34
C GLN A 667 -30.40 22.45 -21.01
N PHE A 668 -29.63 23.29 -21.68
CA PHE A 668 -28.20 23.38 -21.52
C PHE A 668 -27.74 24.78 -21.20
N ILE A 669 -26.95 24.93 -20.14
CA ILE A 669 -26.36 26.20 -19.72
C ILE A 669 -24.88 26.16 -20.02
N LYS A 670 -24.38 27.14 -20.78
CA LYS A 670 -22.94 27.23 -21.06
C LYS A 670 -22.20 27.89 -19.90
N ALA A 671 -21.10 27.26 -19.46
CA ALA A 671 -20.15 27.80 -18.52
C ALA A 671 -18.75 27.24 -18.79
N MET A 672 -17.71 28.06 -18.63
CA MET A 672 -16.35 27.73 -19.09
C MET A 672 -15.40 27.43 -17.94
N THR A 673 -15.62 28.00 -16.77
CA THR A 673 -14.76 27.80 -15.59
C THR A 673 -15.44 26.95 -14.53
N ALA A 674 -14.64 26.31 -13.68
CA ALA A 674 -15.21 25.52 -12.58
C ALA A 674 -16.10 26.35 -11.65
N ASP A 675 -15.76 27.62 -11.39
CA ASP A 675 -16.56 28.50 -10.53
C ASP A 675 -17.90 28.86 -11.18
N GLU A 676 -17.91 29.20 -12.46
CA GLU A 676 -19.15 29.44 -13.20
C GLU A 676 -20.04 28.19 -13.22
N ILE A 677 -19.47 27.02 -13.49
CA ILE A 677 -20.21 25.75 -13.51
C ILE A 677 -20.85 25.48 -12.14
N VAL A 678 -20.08 25.62 -11.07
CA VAL A 678 -20.59 25.43 -9.69
C VAL A 678 -21.70 26.42 -9.37
N GLN A 679 -21.55 27.68 -9.76
CA GLN A 679 -22.58 28.67 -9.57
C GLN A 679 -23.87 28.30 -10.33
N ARG A 680 -23.78 27.90 -11.60
CA ARG A 680 -24.95 27.48 -12.40
C ARG A 680 -25.61 26.22 -11.85
N ILE A 681 -24.86 25.29 -11.31
CA ILE A 681 -25.39 24.10 -10.61
C ILE A 681 -26.19 24.53 -9.39
N ARG A 682 -25.66 25.44 -8.55
CA ARG A 682 -26.40 25.96 -7.37
C ARG A 682 -27.70 26.66 -7.74
N GLU A 683 -27.66 27.46 -8.78
CA GLU A 683 -28.85 28.21 -9.25
C GLU A 683 -29.95 27.28 -9.79
N ASN A 684 -29.56 26.07 -10.28
CA ASN A 684 -30.47 25.12 -10.93
C ASN A 684 -30.58 23.77 -10.19
N LYS A 685 -30.16 23.68 -8.94
CA LYS A 685 -30.02 22.41 -8.22
C LYS A 685 -31.31 21.57 -8.16
N HIS A 686 -32.49 22.20 -8.13
CA HIS A 686 -33.79 21.53 -8.10
C HIS A 686 -34.27 20.99 -9.46
N ARG A 687 -33.49 21.22 -10.53
CA ARG A 687 -33.84 20.87 -11.92
C ARG A 687 -32.69 20.19 -12.66
N LEU A 688 -31.76 19.56 -11.95
CA LEU A 688 -30.60 18.91 -12.58
C LEU A 688 -30.98 17.65 -13.38
N ASP A 689 -32.22 17.19 -13.29
CA ASP A 689 -32.78 16.16 -14.15
C ASP A 689 -33.18 16.69 -15.53
N GLU A 690 -33.44 18.00 -15.66
CA GLU A 690 -33.82 18.68 -16.89
C GLU A 690 -32.74 19.61 -17.45
N VAL A 691 -31.83 20.07 -16.60
CA VAL A 691 -30.79 21.07 -16.92
C VAL A 691 -29.41 20.47 -16.72
N ALA A 692 -28.52 20.63 -17.70
CA ALA A 692 -27.10 20.31 -17.57
C ALA A 692 -26.23 21.54 -17.89
N VAL A 693 -25.16 21.71 -17.15
CA VAL A 693 -24.15 22.75 -17.37
C VAL A 693 -23.02 22.16 -18.22
N VAL A 694 -22.73 22.77 -19.37
CA VAL A 694 -21.76 22.26 -20.34
C VAL A 694 -20.78 23.35 -20.78
N SER A 695 -19.58 22.96 -21.21
CA SER A 695 -18.61 23.91 -21.77
C SER A 695 -18.86 24.19 -23.25
N ASP A 696 -19.31 23.19 -23.98
CA ASP A 696 -19.62 23.29 -25.44
C ASP A 696 -21.09 23.63 -25.65
N GLY A 697 -21.39 24.38 -26.72
CA GLY A 697 -22.76 24.63 -27.15
C GLY A 697 -23.41 23.35 -27.67
N LEU A 698 -24.53 22.96 -27.05
CA LEU A 698 -25.39 21.89 -27.53
C LEU A 698 -26.64 22.44 -28.17
N PRO A 699 -27.33 21.65 -29.05
CA PRO A 699 -28.55 22.07 -29.66
C PRO A 699 -29.61 22.51 -28.67
N SER A 700 -30.32 23.58 -28.95
CA SER A 700 -31.35 24.17 -28.09
C SER A 700 -32.61 23.32 -27.95
N THR A 701 -32.83 22.38 -28.85
CA THR A 701 -34.03 21.51 -28.89
C THR A 701 -33.61 20.07 -28.90
N THR A 702 -33.90 19.35 -27.81
CA THR A 702 -33.59 17.93 -27.64
C THR A 702 -34.82 17.19 -27.13
N ALA A 703 -34.99 15.97 -27.57
CA ALA A 703 -36.01 15.06 -27.10
C ALA A 703 -35.63 14.50 -25.73
N LYS A 704 -36.60 14.15 -24.92
CA LYS A 704 -36.35 13.42 -23.64
C LYS A 704 -36.12 11.94 -23.93
N ALA A 705 -35.07 11.39 -23.34
CA ALA A 705 -34.82 9.95 -23.43
C ALA A 705 -35.83 9.16 -22.57
N ARG A 706 -36.20 7.98 -23.06
CA ARG A 706 -37.13 7.05 -22.41
C ARG A 706 -36.53 5.67 -22.31
N ASN A 707 -37.04 4.86 -21.37
CA ASN A 707 -36.57 3.48 -21.11
C ASN A 707 -35.06 3.40 -20.88
N VAL A 708 -34.53 4.38 -20.16
CA VAL A 708 -33.11 4.48 -19.92
C VAL A 708 -32.70 3.47 -18.85
N VAL A 709 -31.71 2.63 -19.17
CA VAL A 709 -31.14 1.66 -18.24
C VAL A 709 -29.61 1.72 -18.36
N MET A 710 -28.93 1.98 -17.25
CA MET A 710 -27.50 1.86 -17.11
C MET A 710 -27.15 0.54 -16.43
N ILE A 711 -26.34 -0.28 -17.08
CA ILE A 711 -25.93 -1.62 -16.64
C ILE A 711 -24.45 -1.59 -16.32
N VAL A 712 -24.06 -2.20 -15.20
CA VAL A 712 -22.65 -2.38 -14.82
C VAL A 712 -22.03 -3.46 -15.70
N GLU A 713 -20.90 -3.15 -16.33
CA GLU A 713 -20.13 -4.11 -17.14
C GLU A 713 -18.72 -4.28 -16.55
N ARG A 714 -18.04 -5.34 -16.98
CA ARG A 714 -16.60 -5.44 -16.67
C ARG A 714 -15.89 -4.28 -17.35
N ASP A 715 -15.09 -3.54 -16.56
CA ASP A 715 -14.28 -2.42 -17.03
C ASP A 715 -15.10 -1.32 -17.72
N GLY A 716 -16.32 -1.09 -17.29
CA GLY A 716 -17.17 -0.06 -17.89
C GLY A 716 -18.65 -0.18 -17.56
N LEU A 717 -19.45 0.31 -18.51
CA LEU A 717 -20.90 0.34 -18.38
C LEU A 717 -21.58 0.20 -19.74
N ARG A 718 -22.85 -0.19 -19.74
CA ARG A 718 -23.70 -0.25 -20.91
C ARG A 718 -24.95 0.59 -20.70
N VAL A 719 -25.30 1.41 -21.67
CA VAL A 719 -26.46 2.30 -21.59
C VAL A 719 -27.42 1.97 -22.73
N ARG A 720 -28.66 1.70 -22.38
CA ARG A 720 -29.75 1.50 -23.32
C ARG A 720 -30.79 2.58 -23.14
N ALA A 721 -31.25 3.13 -24.24
CA ALA A 721 -32.31 4.14 -24.20
C ALA A 721 -32.99 4.29 -25.59
N ALA A 722 -34.16 4.96 -25.60
CA ALA A 722 -34.88 5.36 -26.79
C ALA A 722 -35.33 6.81 -26.66
N SER A 723 -35.53 7.50 -27.79
CA SER A 723 -36.08 8.87 -27.84
C SER A 723 -36.79 9.12 -29.19
N ASP A 724 -37.54 10.19 -29.27
CA ASP A 724 -38.25 10.58 -30.51
C ASP A 724 -37.35 11.44 -31.44
N GLY A 725 -36.12 11.75 -31.04
CA GLY A 725 -35.15 12.58 -31.76
C GLY A 725 -33.83 12.63 -31.02
N PRO A 726 -32.94 13.57 -31.39
CA PRO A 726 -31.67 13.75 -30.66
C PRO A 726 -31.93 13.94 -29.17
N ALA A 727 -31.25 13.15 -28.34
CA ALA A 727 -31.44 13.13 -26.89
C ALA A 727 -30.11 13.02 -26.16
N HIS A 728 -30.15 13.35 -24.87
CA HIS A 728 -29.00 13.30 -24.00
C HIS A 728 -29.35 12.56 -22.72
N ILE A 729 -28.35 11.84 -22.16
CA ILE A 729 -28.45 11.18 -20.86
C ILE A 729 -27.29 11.66 -20.02
N LEU A 730 -27.59 12.13 -18.81
CA LEU A 730 -26.57 12.48 -17.82
C LEU A 730 -26.25 11.25 -16.98
N LEU A 731 -25.09 10.67 -17.20
CA LEU A 731 -24.61 9.51 -16.46
C LEU A 731 -23.96 9.96 -15.12
N PRO A 732 -24.27 9.30 -14.01
CA PRO A 732 -23.68 9.61 -12.71
C PRO A 732 -22.27 9.03 -12.57
N VAL A 733 -21.44 9.22 -13.59
CA VAL A 733 -20.06 8.74 -13.64
C VAL A 733 -19.12 9.83 -14.09
N GLN A 734 -17.88 9.78 -13.61
CA GLN A 734 -16.86 10.76 -13.96
C GLN A 734 -16.55 10.71 -15.46
N PHE A 735 -16.48 11.88 -16.08
CA PHE A 735 -16.05 12.01 -17.46
C PHE A 735 -14.52 11.89 -17.57
N SER A 736 -14.09 11.15 -18.58
CA SER A 736 -12.71 11.12 -19.06
C SER A 736 -12.71 10.93 -20.57
N HIS A 737 -11.75 11.53 -21.26
CA HIS A 737 -11.50 11.25 -22.67
C HIS A 737 -11.09 9.79 -22.93
N CYS A 738 -10.76 9.03 -21.88
CA CYS A 738 -10.49 7.60 -21.96
C CYS A 738 -11.75 6.73 -21.99
N LEU A 739 -12.92 7.28 -21.67
CA LEU A 739 -14.20 6.61 -21.86
C LEU A 739 -14.56 6.60 -23.34
N VAL A 740 -14.73 5.43 -23.92
CA VAL A 740 -15.01 5.23 -25.34
C VAL A 740 -16.18 4.29 -25.55
N VAL A 741 -16.99 4.57 -26.56
CA VAL A 741 -18.05 3.66 -27.03
C VAL A 741 -17.40 2.59 -27.91
N VAL A 742 -17.49 1.32 -27.50
CA VAL A 742 -16.70 0.22 -28.12
C VAL A 742 -17.50 -0.68 -29.05
N ASN A 743 -18.82 -0.65 -29.03
CA ASN A 743 -19.69 -1.51 -29.83
C ASN A 743 -20.23 -0.85 -31.10
N GLY A 744 -19.63 0.27 -31.55
CA GLY A 744 -20.03 0.97 -32.76
C GLY A 744 -21.38 1.71 -32.65
N ALA A 745 -21.96 1.83 -31.45
CA ALA A 745 -23.18 2.61 -31.27
C ALA A 745 -22.93 4.09 -31.60
N ALA A 746 -23.89 4.73 -32.27
CA ALA A 746 -23.83 6.15 -32.62
C ALA A 746 -24.12 7.00 -31.35
N ALA A 747 -23.16 7.04 -30.45
CA ALA A 747 -23.22 7.84 -29.23
C ALA A 747 -21.94 8.64 -29.04
N ARG A 748 -22.09 9.87 -28.52
CA ARG A 748 -20.96 10.76 -28.21
C ARG A 748 -20.95 11.04 -26.70
N LEU A 749 -19.77 10.99 -26.10
CA LEU A 749 -19.55 11.31 -24.70
C LEU A 749 -18.92 12.70 -24.58
N THR A 750 -19.46 13.53 -23.68
CA THR A 750 -18.94 14.86 -23.37
C THR A 750 -19.03 15.10 -21.85
N ARG A 751 -18.34 16.12 -21.37
CA ARG A 751 -18.41 16.50 -19.95
C ARG A 751 -19.60 17.39 -19.68
N ALA A 752 -20.27 17.17 -18.54
CA ALA A 752 -21.28 18.05 -17.99
C ALA A 752 -21.13 18.19 -16.46
N ASN A 753 -21.74 19.22 -15.88
CA ASN A 753 -21.82 19.45 -14.44
C ASN A 753 -20.45 19.32 -13.73
N LEU A 754 -19.41 19.87 -14.34
CA LEU A 754 -18.01 19.85 -13.94
C LEU A 754 -17.29 18.51 -14.19
N PHE A 755 -17.88 17.37 -13.82
CA PHE A 755 -17.20 16.07 -13.87
C PHE A 755 -18.06 14.93 -14.44
N GLN A 756 -19.37 15.08 -14.58
CA GLN A 756 -20.27 14.02 -15.04
C GLN A 756 -20.13 13.76 -16.54
N THR A 757 -20.46 12.55 -16.95
CA THR A 757 -20.50 12.14 -18.36
C THR A 757 -21.88 12.39 -18.96
N LEU A 758 -21.95 13.17 -20.03
CA LEU A 758 -23.14 13.37 -20.83
C LEU A 758 -23.04 12.54 -22.12
N MET A 759 -23.98 11.64 -22.33
CA MET A 759 -24.07 10.83 -23.53
C MET A 759 -25.12 11.38 -24.45
N SER A 760 -24.74 11.72 -25.68
CA SER A 760 -25.63 12.20 -26.75
C SER A 760 -25.88 11.08 -27.76
N PHE A 761 -27.12 10.93 -28.24
CA PHE A 761 -27.51 9.92 -29.22
C PHE A 761 -28.76 10.37 -30.00
N ASP A 762 -29.00 9.72 -31.13
CA ASP A 762 -30.23 9.86 -31.93
C ASP A 762 -31.16 8.67 -31.64
N ARG A 763 -32.46 8.92 -31.53
CA ARG A 763 -33.57 7.96 -31.46
C ARG A 763 -33.41 6.75 -30.53
N ALA A 764 -32.45 5.88 -30.76
CA ALA A 764 -32.21 4.69 -29.92
C ALA A 764 -30.72 4.43 -29.80
N VAL A 765 -30.32 3.94 -28.62
CA VAL A 765 -28.93 3.60 -28.30
C VAL A 765 -28.85 2.34 -27.45
N ASP A 766 -27.88 1.51 -27.78
CA ASP A 766 -27.37 0.45 -26.92
C ASP A 766 -25.83 0.59 -26.95
N ALA A 767 -25.29 1.45 -26.10
CA ALA A 767 -23.89 1.80 -26.08
C ALA A 767 -23.17 1.05 -24.97
N ARG A 768 -22.10 0.34 -25.32
CA ARG A 768 -21.12 -0.18 -24.38
C ARG A 768 -19.95 0.79 -24.28
N ILE A 769 -19.72 1.29 -23.09
CA ILE A 769 -18.70 2.28 -22.76
C ILE A 769 -17.61 1.59 -21.93
N GLU A 770 -16.38 1.69 -22.39
CA GLU A 770 -15.20 1.13 -21.71
C GLU A 770 -14.18 2.23 -21.42
N PHE A 771 -13.42 2.04 -20.36
CA PHE A 771 -12.29 2.89 -20.03
C PHE A 771 -11.01 2.31 -20.67
N ARG A 772 -10.38 3.06 -21.58
CA ARG A 772 -9.19 2.62 -22.31
C ARG A 772 -7.98 3.43 -21.89
N PHE A 773 -7.31 2.92 -20.86
CA PHE A 773 -6.09 3.52 -20.32
C PHE A 773 -5.22 2.42 -19.72
N GLY A 774 -3.95 2.32 -20.09
CA GLY A 774 -3.09 1.26 -19.54
C GLY A 774 -1.94 0.88 -20.46
N LEU A 775 -1.54 -0.39 -20.39
CA LEU A 775 -0.48 -0.93 -21.22
C LEU A 775 -0.91 -1.04 -22.69
N PHE A 776 0.00 -0.66 -23.57
CA PHE A 776 -0.22 -0.71 -25.02
C PHE A 776 -1.44 0.09 -25.51
N ALA A 777 -2.00 0.96 -24.66
CA ALA A 777 -3.10 1.84 -24.97
C ALA A 777 -2.60 3.22 -25.43
N ASP A 778 -3.46 3.95 -26.15
CA ASP A 778 -3.24 5.39 -26.38
C ASP A 778 -3.60 6.18 -25.12
N ASN A 779 -2.60 6.44 -24.30
CA ASN A 779 -2.76 7.16 -23.04
C ASN A 779 -2.87 8.69 -23.20
N SER A 780 -2.93 9.21 -24.44
CA SER A 780 -3.12 10.65 -24.71
C SER A 780 -4.44 11.19 -24.19
N CYS A 781 -5.43 10.32 -23.99
CA CYS A 781 -6.73 10.66 -23.42
C CYS A 781 -6.59 11.29 -22.01
N ARG A 782 -5.72 10.75 -21.15
CA ARG A 782 -5.49 11.33 -19.81
C ARG A 782 -4.74 12.65 -19.84
N LEU A 783 -3.86 12.85 -20.82
CA LEU A 783 -3.23 14.15 -21.02
C LEU A 783 -4.27 15.22 -21.43
N ARG A 784 -5.27 14.84 -22.23
CA ARG A 784 -6.41 15.72 -22.56
C ARG A 784 -7.23 16.05 -21.33
N ASP A 785 -7.51 15.06 -20.45
CA ASP A 785 -8.17 15.32 -19.17
C ASP A 785 -7.41 16.36 -18.33
N GLY A 786 -6.05 16.25 -18.30
CA GLY A 786 -5.20 17.24 -17.63
C GLY A 786 -5.24 18.65 -18.24
N LEU A 787 -5.36 18.75 -19.56
CA LEU A 787 -5.55 20.04 -20.25
C LEU A 787 -6.93 20.63 -19.93
N ASP A 788 -7.96 19.79 -19.87
CA ASP A 788 -9.30 20.22 -19.48
C ASP A 788 -9.35 20.77 -18.04
N ASN A 789 -8.61 20.12 -17.10
CA ASN A 789 -8.49 20.63 -15.73
C ASN A 789 -7.91 22.06 -15.72
N LYS A 790 -6.84 22.28 -16.46
CA LYS A 790 -6.24 23.61 -16.61
C LYS A 790 -7.19 24.63 -17.23
N ALA A 791 -7.93 24.24 -18.27
CA ALA A 791 -8.92 25.11 -18.91
C ALA A 791 -10.06 25.49 -17.97
N LEU A 792 -10.43 24.60 -17.04
CA LEU A 792 -11.43 24.87 -16.01
C LEU A 792 -10.91 25.75 -14.85
N GLY A 793 -9.59 26.00 -14.78
CA GLY A 793 -8.96 26.66 -13.63
C GLY A 793 -8.80 25.76 -12.39
N LEU A 794 -8.59 24.46 -12.63
CA LEU A 794 -8.39 23.46 -11.59
C LEU A 794 -6.94 23.00 -11.51
#